data_8e8fae16bef62de14225902e7cd78539
#
_entry.id   8e8fae16bef62de14225902e7cd78539
#
_cell.length_a   1.000
_cell.length_b   1.000
_cell.length_c   1.000
_cell.angle_alpha   90.00
_cell.angle_beta   90.00
_cell.angle_gamma   90.00
#
_symmetry.space_group_name_H-M   'P 1'
#
loop_
_entity.id
_entity.type
_entity.pdbx_description
1 polymer ?
#
loop_
_entity_poly.entity_id
_entity_poly.type
_entity_poly.pdbx_seq_one_letter_code
_entity_poly.pdbx_strand_id
1 'polypeptide(L)'
;MLLDAERELRDYDPAWDFAPPAPEELTDCPAAAQFGQMLRLWKREYVYEMMRLGLEVTPYRTLEHIVGVHHVAVTAGRALRRGGVPLDLALVSGSAIGHDIGKFGCHPGERVPYLHYYYTDQWFRRRRMTDIGHVAANHSVWDLELDYLSVESLLLIYADFRVKQTRDDQGREVTKIFSLAEAFDVILSKLDAVDQAKRRRYELVYARLYDFEQFMVSRGVDVTLEGRDTPPLPEKHTALMTDREALTALTLQCVGHNIDLMHRLTGQRSFASLLEQARGETNWRRLRAYLGVFESYSLYLHIPQKVQTLAFLYELLMHREGDIRRQAAALMGEIIAGFHAGYAKERPADSRTDAGVPTDLDQWKLYLQKIIYPDHKLMPQHRRWIRYTLKFAVGSLLQRCPGREERFLAPFFAYYRHPDQLEDDVAFQLLDTAAGLPLPALTRSRQELLLRFAQGLCQREDITVRAGSMLLVDRLHRLDPGSRRPLRILQRIDCRGSASLELLRRRIMEGGVPEPLPEQVISDIFLDNLKTATPWILKQVNIRLLEDYAAREDGPVLHIATHLSNLIKVSDRVTVRHSAGNALLALAPRLTVDQRNEVSVELSRGLELGQQEFAKYIPDYLGRFALWLPPAQLEELLADLSQTLNAASVRMVASALDTVGVIYEEYDTYRARFPEEPEAYRSRRERLLGMLMKRLAGSDGGARQEAMFVLGRRVFGSGSLGEHEKRQAFLLTEQKLLETCYEEAEDALTFYYRASMLGRVYRFMTEQRLFHGGFPFEEPRPIAFFPGTFDPFTLSHKGIVRAIRDRGFEVLLAIDEFS
;
A
#
# COMPACT_ATOMS: atom_id res chain seq x y z
N MET A 1 16.01 -21.14 36.96
CA MET A 1 14.95 -20.12 36.94
C MET A 1 13.75 -20.55 36.10
N LEU A 2 13.84 -20.71 34.79
CA LEU A 2 12.72 -21.28 34.01
C LEU A 2 12.35 -22.71 34.43
N LEU A 3 13.39 -23.54 34.72
CA LEU A 3 13.18 -24.91 35.27
C LEU A 3 12.57 -24.90 36.68
N ASP A 4 12.86 -23.90 37.49
CA ASP A 4 12.27 -23.78 38.84
C ASP A 4 10.84 -23.26 38.72
N ALA A 5 10.57 -22.34 37.79
CA ALA A 5 9.23 -21.91 37.42
C ALA A 5 8.39 -23.07 36.88
N GLU A 6 8.98 -23.95 36.07
CA GLU A 6 8.33 -25.14 35.55
C GLU A 6 7.84 -26.08 36.66
N ARG A 7 8.67 -26.34 37.68
CA ARG A 7 8.29 -27.20 38.79
C ARG A 7 7.14 -26.62 39.62
N GLU A 8 7.20 -25.33 39.94
CA GLU A 8 6.18 -24.66 40.75
C GLU A 8 4.85 -24.51 39.97
N LEU A 9 4.92 -24.35 38.67
CA LEU A 9 3.71 -24.16 37.84
C LEU A 9 3.01 -25.47 37.48
N ARG A 10 3.73 -26.59 37.44
CA ARG A 10 3.10 -27.93 37.36
C ARG A 10 2.19 -28.21 38.54
N ASP A 11 2.42 -27.62 39.69
CA ASP A 11 1.53 -27.68 40.85
C ASP A 11 0.23 -26.86 40.63
N TYR A 12 0.22 -25.90 39.69
CA TYR A 12 -0.96 -25.12 39.32
C TYR A 12 -1.76 -25.74 38.18
N ASP A 13 -1.08 -26.24 37.15
CA ASP A 13 -1.66 -27.00 36.04
C ASP A 13 -0.65 -28.01 35.48
N PRO A 14 -0.68 -29.27 35.98
CA PRO A 14 0.28 -30.29 35.56
C PRO A 14 0.15 -30.68 34.06
N ALA A 15 -0.92 -30.24 33.38
CA ALA A 15 -1.10 -30.50 31.95
C ALA A 15 -0.22 -29.60 31.06
N TRP A 16 0.39 -28.55 31.61
CA TRP A 16 1.20 -27.62 30.83
C TRP A 16 2.66 -28.05 30.81
N ASP A 17 3.22 -28.16 29.60
CA ASP A 17 4.64 -28.36 29.38
C ASP A 17 5.32 -26.99 29.16
N PHE A 18 6.17 -26.58 30.11
CA PHE A 18 6.94 -25.34 30.03
C PHE A 18 8.41 -25.65 29.70
N ALA A 19 8.64 -26.29 28.57
CA ALA A 19 9.97 -26.61 28.09
C ALA A 19 10.42 -25.60 27.01
N PRO A 20 11.43 -24.75 27.32
CA PRO A 20 12.01 -23.91 26.28
C PRO A 20 12.65 -24.79 25.19
N PRO A 21 12.82 -24.27 23.94
CA PRO A 21 13.49 -25.00 22.89
C PRO A 21 14.89 -25.44 23.30
N ALA A 22 15.27 -26.67 22.97
CA ALA A 22 16.58 -27.20 23.20
C ALA A 22 17.62 -26.48 22.28
N PRO A 23 18.93 -26.45 22.69
CA PRO A 23 19.93 -25.78 21.85
C PRO A 23 19.99 -26.29 20.41
N GLU A 24 19.71 -27.57 20.21
CA GLU A 24 19.68 -28.21 18.89
C GLU A 24 18.55 -27.67 18.01
N GLU A 25 17.40 -27.33 18.60
CA GLU A 25 16.25 -26.73 17.88
C GLU A 25 16.51 -25.28 17.48
N LEU A 26 17.51 -24.63 18.09
CA LEU A 26 17.84 -23.22 17.87
C LEU A 26 19.00 -22.99 16.90
N THR A 27 19.58 -24.04 16.35
CA THR A 27 20.78 -23.97 15.50
C THR A 27 20.57 -23.06 14.27
N ASP A 28 19.40 -23.12 13.66
CA ASP A 28 19.06 -22.35 12.47
C ASP A 28 18.23 -21.08 12.78
N CYS A 29 18.14 -20.72 14.05
CA CYS A 29 17.35 -19.57 14.49
C CYS A 29 18.22 -18.30 14.55
N PRO A 30 17.98 -17.28 13.72
CA PRO A 30 18.72 -16.03 13.74
C PRO A 30 18.70 -15.31 15.11
N ALA A 31 17.60 -15.42 15.86
CA ALA A 31 17.45 -14.80 17.18
C ALA A 31 18.01 -15.64 18.33
N ALA A 32 18.64 -16.81 18.09
CA ALA A 32 19.14 -17.69 19.15
C ALA A 32 20.11 -16.98 20.12
N ALA A 33 20.96 -16.09 19.59
CA ALA A 33 21.90 -15.32 20.45
C ALA A 33 21.15 -14.36 21.39
N GLN A 34 20.12 -13.68 20.92
CA GLN A 34 19.27 -12.80 21.74
C GLN A 34 18.48 -13.62 22.78
N PHE A 35 17.95 -14.77 22.40
CA PHE A 35 17.26 -15.67 23.30
C PHE A 35 18.19 -16.16 24.42
N GLY A 36 19.37 -16.63 24.10
CA GLY A 36 20.39 -17.00 25.11
C GLY A 36 20.77 -15.83 26.02
N GLN A 37 20.86 -14.64 25.50
CA GLN A 37 21.08 -13.43 26.32
C GLN A 37 19.90 -13.17 27.24
N MET A 38 18.66 -13.28 26.74
CA MET A 38 17.45 -13.11 27.54
C MET A 38 17.40 -14.07 28.73
N LEU A 39 17.65 -15.37 28.52
CA LEU A 39 17.64 -16.35 29.59
C LEU A 39 18.70 -16.05 30.67
N ARG A 40 19.89 -15.59 30.26
CA ARG A 40 20.93 -15.16 31.21
C ARG A 40 20.51 -13.93 32.02
N LEU A 41 19.89 -12.96 31.40
CA LEU A 41 19.40 -11.74 32.03
C LEU A 41 18.25 -12.04 33.01
N TRP A 42 17.33 -12.89 32.64
CA TRP A 42 16.23 -13.31 33.52
C TRP A 42 16.72 -13.93 34.80
N LYS A 43 17.72 -14.83 34.71
CA LYS A 43 18.35 -15.41 35.87
C LYS A 43 19.09 -14.35 36.71
N ARG A 44 19.85 -13.46 36.07
CA ARG A 44 20.65 -12.42 36.76
C ARG A 44 19.80 -11.35 37.44
N GLU A 45 18.68 -10.96 36.79
CA GLU A 45 17.82 -9.87 37.27
C GLU A 45 16.66 -10.40 38.13
N TYR A 46 16.65 -11.68 38.47
CA TYR A 46 15.62 -12.32 39.29
C TYR A 46 14.19 -12.03 38.78
N VAL A 47 13.97 -12.04 37.45
CA VAL A 47 12.70 -11.66 36.82
C VAL A 47 11.54 -12.54 37.29
N TYR A 48 11.81 -13.83 37.49
CA TYR A 48 10.84 -14.78 38.01
C TYR A 48 10.37 -14.44 39.40
N GLU A 49 11.29 -14.18 40.32
CA GLU A 49 11.05 -13.80 41.71
C GLU A 49 10.26 -12.48 41.76
N MET A 50 10.58 -11.53 40.87
CA MET A 50 9.83 -10.29 40.77
C MET A 50 8.38 -10.51 40.30
N MET A 51 8.17 -11.44 39.36
CA MET A 51 6.82 -11.80 38.93
C MET A 51 6.00 -12.45 40.05
N ARG A 52 6.62 -13.28 40.88
CA ARG A 52 5.96 -13.87 42.07
C ARG A 52 5.59 -12.83 43.10
N LEU A 53 6.54 -11.96 43.47
CA LEU A 53 6.26 -10.84 44.36
C LEU A 53 5.22 -9.88 43.78
N GLY A 54 5.17 -9.73 42.47
CA GLY A 54 4.18 -8.93 41.79
C GLY A 54 2.73 -9.39 42.01
N LEU A 55 2.48 -10.67 42.34
CA LEU A 55 1.17 -11.19 42.74
C LEU A 55 0.64 -10.55 44.02
N GLU A 56 1.52 -10.08 44.90
CA GLU A 56 1.13 -9.39 46.13
C GLU A 56 0.77 -7.90 45.88
N VAL A 57 1.22 -7.34 44.75
CA VAL A 57 1.12 -5.91 44.44
C VAL A 57 0.17 -5.66 43.26
N THR A 58 0.03 -6.61 42.33
CA THR A 58 -0.82 -6.50 41.15
C THR A 58 -1.90 -7.58 41.13
N PRO A 59 -3.10 -7.31 40.59
CA PRO A 59 -4.16 -8.31 40.48
C PRO A 59 -3.92 -9.35 39.38
N TYR A 60 -2.75 -9.34 38.72
CA TYR A 60 -2.49 -10.15 37.53
C TYR A 60 -1.60 -11.36 37.85
N ARG A 61 -2.07 -12.56 37.52
CA ARG A 61 -1.28 -13.81 37.57
C ARG A 61 -0.41 -13.93 36.30
N THR A 62 0.55 -13.00 36.17
CA THR A 62 1.33 -12.82 34.94
C THR A 62 2.16 -14.05 34.61
N LEU A 63 2.75 -14.71 35.60
CA LEU A 63 3.62 -15.87 35.39
C LEU A 63 2.85 -17.07 34.83
N GLU A 64 1.70 -17.41 35.42
CA GLU A 64 0.85 -18.50 34.93
C GLU A 64 0.36 -18.23 33.50
N HIS A 65 -0.01 -16.98 33.22
CA HIS A 65 -0.40 -16.56 31.88
C HIS A 65 0.75 -16.75 30.87
N ILE A 66 1.96 -16.27 31.20
CA ILE A 66 3.15 -16.43 30.36
C ILE A 66 3.45 -17.89 30.06
N VAL A 67 3.33 -18.78 31.04
CA VAL A 67 3.57 -20.22 30.85
C VAL A 67 2.56 -20.81 29.89
N GLY A 68 1.27 -20.50 30.06
CA GLY A 68 0.24 -20.95 29.14
C GLY A 68 0.45 -20.44 27.70
N VAL A 69 0.80 -19.17 27.55
CA VAL A 69 1.10 -18.57 26.24
C VAL A 69 2.32 -19.22 25.62
N HIS A 70 3.39 -19.45 26.40
CA HIS A 70 4.59 -20.12 25.91
C HIS A 70 4.29 -21.56 25.47
N HIS A 71 3.51 -22.32 26.27
CA HIS A 71 3.14 -23.67 25.94
C HIS A 71 2.40 -23.74 24.59
N VAL A 72 1.35 -22.93 24.39
CA VAL A 72 0.61 -22.88 23.14
C VAL A 72 1.51 -22.47 21.96
N ALA A 73 2.25 -21.38 22.11
CA ALA A 73 3.06 -20.82 21.03
C ALA A 73 4.18 -21.77 20.58
N VAL A 74 4.93 -22.35 21.53
CA VAL A 74 6.08 -23.21 21.21
C VAL A 74 5.61 -24.58 20.70
N THR A 75 4.54 -25.15 21.26
CA THR A 75 3.98 -26.42 20.78
C THR A 75 3.48 -26.29 19.33
N ALA A 76 2.69 -25.26 19.04
CA ALA A 76 2.23 -24.99 17.68
C ALA A 76 3.41 -24.60 16.75
N GLY A 77 4.37 -23.82 17.23
CA GLY A 77 5.54 -23.43 16.45
C GLY A 77 6.42 -24.61 16.04
N ARG A 78 6.66 -25.56 16.96
CA ARG A 78 7.36 -26.83 16.66
C ARG A 78 6.62 -27.65 15.60
N ALA A 79 5.31 -27.73 15.71
CA ALA A 79 4.48 -28.46 14.75
C ALA A 79 4.48 -27.77 13.36
N LEU A 80 4.33 -26.45 13.30
CA LEU A 80 4.44 -25.68 12.06
C LEU A 80 5.79 -25.86 11.38
N ARG A 81 6.88 -25.83 12.15
CA ARG A 81 8.25 -26.05 11.62
C ARG A 81 8.40 -27.46 11.03
N ARG A 82 7.84 -28.49 11.68
CA ARG A 82 7.75 -29.84 11.10
C ARG A 82 6.91 -29.87 9.83
N GLY A 83 5.83 -29.08 9.79
CA GLY A 83 4.99 -28.91 8.60
C GLY A 83 5.61 -28.06 7.48
N GLY A 84 6.91 -27.70 7.59
CA GLY A 84 7.66 -26.98 6.56
C GLY A 84 7.47 -25.47 6.56
N VAL A 85 6.83 -24.88 7.57
CA VAL A 85 6.68 -23.43 7.68
C VAL A 85 7.97 -22.83 8.25
N PRO A 86 8.62 -21.88 7.57
CA PRO A 86 9.82 -21.25 8.07
C PRO A 86 9.48 -20.33 9.25
N LEU A 87 10.06 -20.57 10.41
CA LEU A 87 9.93 -19.74 11.60
C LEU A 87 11.14 -19.86 12.53
N ASP A 88 11.36 -18.81 13.32
CA ASP A 88 12.40 -18.74 14.34
C ASP A 88 11.84 -19.11 15.72
N LEU A 89 12.14 -20.31 16.21
CA LEU A 89 11.68 -20.77 17.52
C LEU A 89 12.26 -19.95 18.68
N ALA A 90 13.41 -19.30 18.50
CA ALA A 90 13.96 -18.40 19.50
C ALA A 90 13.12 -17.12 19.63
N LEU A 91 12.60 -16.59 18.51
CA LEU A 91 11.63 -15.49 18.53
C LEU A 91 10.33 -15.91 19.19
N VAL A 92 9.77 -17.06 18.81
CA VAL A 92 8.52 -17.58 19.37
C VAL A 92 8.65 -17.76 20.89
N SER A 93 9.65 -18.49 21.33
CA SER A 93 9.84 -18.75 22.76
C SER A 93 10.20 -17.49 23.56
N GLY A 94 11.15 -16.70 23.06
CA GLY A 94 11.61 -15.48 23.73
C GLY A 94 10.52 -14.41 23.83
N SER A 95 9.74 -14.23 22.79
CA SER A 95 8.62 -13.29 22.80
C SER A 95 7.49 -13.77 23.71
N ALA A 96 7.13 -15.06 23.67
CA ALA A 96 6.12 -15.64 24.55
C ALA A 96 6.49 -15.52 26.02
N ILE A 97 7.76 -15.76 26.39
CA ILE A 97 8.24 -15.57 27.76
C ILE A 97 8.19 -14.10 28.19
N GLY A 98 8.49 -13.17 27.30
CA GLY A 98 8.72 -11.76 27.65
C GLY A 98 7.60 -10.78 27.27
N HIS A 99 6.51 -11.21 26.65
CA HIS A 99 5.48 -10.29 26.11
C HIS A 99 4.86 -9.39 27.18
N ASP A 100 4.69 -9.90 28.38
CA ASP A 100 4.02 -9.23 29.49
C ASP A 100 4.96 -8.60 30.53
N ILE A 101 6.27 -8.64 30.30
CA ILE A 101 7.26 -8.09 31.25
C ILE A 101 7.02 -6.60 31.56
N GLY A 102 6.46 -5.88 30.61
CA GLY A 102 6.11 -4.47 30.74
C GLY A 102 5.04 -4.17 31.79
N LYS A 103 4.26 -5.17 32.22
CA LYS A 103 3.30 -4.99 33.32
C LYS A 103 3.98 -4.56 34.63
N PHE A 104 5.21 -5.01 34.85
CA PHE A 104 6.04 -4.63 36.02
C PHE A 104 6.74 -3.28 35.85
N GLY A 105 6.69 -2.70 34.65
CA GLY A 105 7.22 -1.37 34.37
C GLY A 105 6.21 -0.25 34.53
N CYS A 106 4.91 -0.56 34.60
CA CYS A 106 3.86 0.44 34.72
C CYS A 106 3.87 1.11 36.09
N HIS A 107 3.65 2.43 36.11
CA HIS A 107 3.56 3.21 37.32
C HIS A 107 2.15 3.16 37.94
N PRO A 108 2.02 3.43 39.24
CA PRO A 108 0.71 3.53 39.89
C PRO A 108 -0.20 4.53 39.20
N GLY A 109 -1.43 4.12 38.90
CA GLY A 109 -2.43 4.94 38.20
C GLY A 109 -2.36 4.88 36.67
N GLU A 110 -1.36 4.23 36.09
CA GLU A 110 -1.31 4.02 34.64
C GLU A 110 -2.23 2.88 34.20
N ARG A 111 -2.69 2.97 32.93
CA ARG A 111 -3.55 1.97 32.31
C ARG A 111 -2.73 0.76 31.84
N VAL A 112 -2.45 -0.18 32.72
CA VAL A 112 -1.62 -1.37 32.47
C VAL A 112 -1.95 -2.07 31.13
N PRO A 113 -3.22 -2.37 30.79
CA PRO A 113 -3.56 -3.03 29.54
C PRO A 113 -3.11 -2.31 28.27
N TYR A 114 -2.81 -1.01 28.36
CA TYR A 114 -2.42 -0.18 27.22
C TYR A 114 -0.95 0.22 27.25
N LEU A 115 -0.35 0.36 28.42
CA LEU A 115 1.02 0.86 28.59
C LEU A 115 2.08 -0.24 28.74
N HIS A 116 1.70 -1.48 29.11
CA HIS A 116 2.69 -2.56 29.26
C HIS A 116 3.45 -2.86 27.97
N TYR A 117 2.83 -2.63 26.77
CA TYR A 117 3.51 -2.78 25.49
C TYR A 117 4.71 -1.84 25.33
N TYR A 118 4.54 -0.57 25.77
CA TYR A 118 5.61 0.42 25.79
C TYR A 118 6.75 -0.02 26.70
N TYR A 119 6.44 -0.43 27.93
CA TYR A 119 7.46 -0.87 28.89
C TYR A 119 8.12 -2.18 28.49
N THR A 120 7.40 -3.10 27.85
CA THR A 120 7.97 -4.31 27.22
C THR A 120 9.01 -3.91 26.17
N ASP A 121 8.65 -3.05 25.23
CA ASP A 121 9.57 -2.54 24.20
C ASP A 121 10.82 -1.90 24.83
N GLN A 122 10.64 -1.04 25.82
CA GLN A 122 11.75 -0.39 26.53
C GLN A 122 12.69 -1.38 27.22
N TRP A 123 12.14 -2.42 27.86
CA TRP A 123 12.93 -3.44 28.52
C TRP A 123 13.86 -4.16 27.54
N PHE A 124 13.35 -4.58 26.40
CA PHE A 124 14.12 -5.27 25.36
C PHE A 124 15.12 -4.35 24.66
N ARG A 125 14.73 -3.13 24.31
CA ARG A 125 15.61 -2.15 23.64
C ARG A 125 16.84 -1.81 24.48
N ARG A 126 16.65 -1.51 25.75
CA ARG A 126 17.76 -1.18 26.66
C ARG A 126 18.78 -2.30 26.76
N ARG A 127 18.37 -3.52 26.45
CA ARG A 127 19.21 -4.72 26.49
C ARG A 127 19.65 -5.20 25.11
N ARG A 128 19.38 -4.46 24.07
CA ARG A 128 19.73 -4.75 22.68
C ARG A 128 19.19 -6.09 22.14
N MET A 129 18.01 -6.49 22.60
CA MET A 129 17.30 -7.67 22.14
C MET A 129 16.10 -7.20 21.28
N THR A 130 16.43 -6.56 20.15
CA THR A 130 15.45 -5.83 19.36
C THR A 130 14.48 -6.73 18.62
N ASP A 131 14.89 -7.91 18.18
CA ASP A 131 14.09 -8.79 17.37
C ASP A 131 13.02 -9.49 18.23
N ILE A 132 13.43 -10.08 19.36
CA ILE A 132 12.49 -10.64 20.35
C ILE A 132 11.58 -9.53 20.89
N GLY A 133 12.16 -8.36 21.20
CA GLY A 133 11.40 -7.22 21.70
C GLY A 133 10.35 -6.69 20.75
N HIS A 134 10.62 -6.73 19.46
CA HIS A 134 9.66 -6.33 18.44
C HIS A 134 8.42 -7.25 18.44
N VAL A 135 8.62 -8.56 18.42
CA VAL A 135 7.53 -9.52 18.49
C VAL A 135 6.79 -9.41 19.83
N ALA A 136 7.54 -9.38 20.94
CA ALA A 136 6.98 -9.29 22.29
C ALA A 136 6.14 -8.02 22.52
N ALA A 137 6.57 -6.86 22.02
CA ALA A 137 5.84 -5.60 22.18
C ALA A 137 4.62 -5.49 21.24
N ASN A 138 4.56 -6.29 20.18
CA ASN A 138 3.49 -6.27 19.18
C ASN A 138 2.60 -7.54 19.26
N HIS A 139 2.18 -7.91 20.47
CA HIS A 139 1.30 -9.05 20.71
C HIS A 139 -0.16 -8.68 20.92
N SER A 140 -0.53 -7.43 20.72
CA SER A 140 -1.91 -6.98 20.86
C SER A 140 -2.80 -7.48 19.74
N VAL A 141 -4.05 -7.78 20.03
CA VAL A 141 -5.08 -8.02 19.00
C VAL A 141 -5.23 -6.85 18.03
N TRP A 142 -4.85 -5.64 18.44
CA TRP A 142 -4.81 -4.45 17.58
C TRP A 142 -3.75 -4.54 16.49
N ASP A 143 -2.70 -5.32 16.71
CA ASP A 143 -1.65 -5.52 15.69
C ASP A 143 -2.16 -6.33 14.51
N LEU A 144 -3.22 -7.10 14.68
CA LEU A 144 -3.93 -7.81 13.59
C LEU A 144 -4.70 -6.87 12.66
N GLU A 145 -4.84 -5.59 12.97
CA GLU A 145 -5.29 -4.58 12.01
C GLU A 145 -4.24 -4.34 10.92
N LEU A 146 -2.98 -4.61 11.22
CA LEU A 146 -1.93 -4.70 10.21
C LEU A 146 -2.20 -5.95 9.37
N ASP A 147 -2.23 -5.81 8.06
CA ASP A 147 -2.56 -6.91 7.16
C ASP A 147 -1.47 -8.00 7.10
N TYR A 148 -0.25 -7.65 7.53
CA TYR A 148 0.93 -8.50 7.38
C TYR A 148 1.69 -8.58 8.70
N LEU A 149 1.72 -9.77 9.29
CA LEU A 149 2.49 -10.08 10.49
C LEU A 149 3.36 -11.31 10.25
N SER A 150 4.53 -11.37 10.91
CA SER A 150 5.33 -12.60 10.90
C SER A 150 4.59 -13.76 11.56
N VAL A 151 4.95 -14.98 11.19
CA VAL A 151 4.34 -16.17 11.80
C VAL A 151 4.57 -16.23 13.30
N GLU A 152 5.71 -15.74 13.78
CA GLU A 152 6.04 -15.65 15.21
C GLU A 152 5.10 -14.68 15.93
N SER A 153 4.78 -13.54 15.32
CA SER A 153 3.81 -12.58 15.88
C SER A 153 2.39 -13.16 15.86
N LEU A 154 1.99 -13.83 14.78
CA LEU A 154 0.69 -14.51 14.71
C LEU A 154 0.55 -15.59 15.78
N LEU A 155 1.59 -16.41 15.99
CA LEU A 155 1.62 -17.43 17.04
C LEU A 155 1.51 -16.83 18.42
N LEU A 156 2.23 -15.74 18.69
CA LEU A 156 2.17 -15.08 19.99
C LEU A 156 0.78 -14.49 20.25
N ILE A 157 0.19 -13.79 19.28
CA ILE A 157 -1.16 -13.21 19.41
C ILE A 157 -2.20 -14.31 19.56
N TYR A 158 -2.10 -15.38 18.77
CA TYR A 158 -2.99 -16.54 18.86
C TYR A 158 -2.91 -17.22 20.24
N ALA A 159 -1.71 -17.42 20.75
CA ALA A 159 -1.49 -18.02 22.05
C ALA A 159 -2.00 -17.13 23.19
N ASP A 160 -1.64 -15.83 23.16
CA ASP A 160 -2.16 -14.87 24.14
C ASP A 160 -3.68 -14.76 24.11
N PHE A 161 -4.28 -14.83 22.93
CA PHE A 161 -5.74 -14.79 22.78
C PHE A 161 -6.43 -15.97 23.44
N ARG A 162 -5.82 -17.17 23.41
CA ARG A 162 -6.39 -18.42 23.96
C ARG A 162 -6.17 -18.59 25.45
N VAL A 163 -5.19 -17.95 26.05
CA VAL A 163 -4.84 -18.13 27.48
C VAL A 163 -5.48 -17.02 28.30
N LYS A 164 -6.47 -17.36 29.10
CA LYS A 164 -7.21 -16.39 29.89
C LYS A 164 -7.42 -16.85 31.33
N GLN A 165 -7.51 -15.90 32.24
CA GLN A 165 -7.92 -16.12 33.61
C GLN A 165 -9.42 -16.26 33.70
N THR A 166 -9.87 -17.27 34.42
CA THR A 166 -11.28 -17.56 34.72
C THR A 166 -11.43 -17.95 36.17
N ARG A 167 -12.65 -18.21 36.63
CA ARG A 167 -12.92 -18.77 37.95
C ARG A 167 -13.35 -20.24 37.80
N ASP A 168 -12.79 -21.10 38.63
CA ASP A 168 -13.19 -22.49 38.73
C ASP A 168 -14.56 -22.64 39.49
N ASP A 169 -15.06 -23.85 39.56
CA ASP A 169 -16.32 -24.17 40.25
C ASP A 169 -16.29 -23.81 41.76
N GLN A 170 -15.11 -23.59 42.33
CA GLN A 170 -14.93 -23.18 43.72
C GLN A 170 -14.72 -21.66 43.84
N GLY A 171 -14.87 -20.90 42.75
CA GLY A 171 -14.68 -19.44 42.70
C GLY A 171 -13.22 -18.98 42.77
N ARG A 172 -12.23 -19.88 42.67
CA ARG A 172 -10.81 -19.54 42.69
C ARG A 172 -10.40 -19.11 41.27
N GLU A 173 -9.56 -18.11 41.20
CA GLU A 173 -8.98 -17.68 39.90
C GLU A 173 -7.98 -18.72 39.41
N VAL A 174 -8.20 -19.20 38.19
CA VAL A 174 -7.32 -20.14 37.50
C VAL A 174 -7.02 -19.63 36.07
N THR A 175 -5.84 -19.90 35.60
CA THR A 175 -5.47 -19.64 34.21
C THR A 175 -5.77 -20.87 33.37
N LYS A 176 -6.49 -20.70 32.28
CA LYS A 176 -6.92 -21.81 31.41
C LYS A 176 -6.60 -21.50 29.94
N ILE A 177 -6.24 -22.56 29.20
CA ILE A 177 -6.12 -22.53 27.73
C ILE A 177 -7.49 -22.87 27.16
N PHE A 178 -8.07 -21.93 26.45
CA PHE A 178 -9.36 -22.09 25.78
C PHE A 178 -9.20 -22.47 24.32
N SER A 179 -10.23 -23.03 23.71
CA SER A 179 -10.35 -23.01 22.25
C SER A 179 -10.48 -21.56 21.76
N LEU A 180 -10.23 -21.33 20.48
CA LEU A 180 -10.33 -19.99 19.91
C LEU A 180 -11.74 -19.38 20.08
N ALA A 181 -12.79 -20.20 19.88
CA ALA A 181 -14.17 -19.78 20.01
C ALA A 181 -14.53 -19.42 21.47
N GLU A 182 -14.19 -20.30 22.42
CA GLU A 182 -14.42 -20.02 23.84
C GLU A 182 -13.67 -18.77 24.32
N ALA A 183 -12.42 -18.59 23.86
CA ALA A 183 -11.63 -17.41 24.22
C ALA A 183 -12.27 -16.11 23.70
N PHE A 184 -12.87 -16.15 22.51
CA PHE A 184 -13.59 -15.02 21.95
C PHE A 184 -14.79 -14.61 22.81
N ASP A 185 -15.60 -15.59 23.23
CA ASP A 185 -16.75 -15.37 24.11
C ASP A 185 -16.33 -14.81 25.48
N VAL A 186 -15.24 -15.35 26.06
CA VAL A 186 -14.66 -14.84 27.31
C VAL A 186 -14.19 -13.39 27.17
N ILE A 187 -13.57 -13.03 26.06
CA ILE A 187 -13.12 -11.65 25.84
C ILE A 187 -14.32 -10.72 25.70
N LEU A 188 -15.31 -11.07 24.88
CA LEU A 188 -16.51 -10.23 24.71
C LEU A 188 -17.26 -10.00 26.02
N SER A 189 -17.30 -11.02 26.90
CA SER A 189 -17.96 -10.90 28.21
C SER A 189 -17.25 -9.97 29.18
N LYS A 190 -15.93 -9.77 29.03
CA LYS A 190 -15.09 -8.92 29.89
C LYS A 190 -14.95 -7.47 29.39
N LEU A 191 -15.43 -7.17 28.19
CA LEU A 191 -15.29 -5.83 27.62
C LEU A 191 -16.38 -4.91 28.14
N ASP A 192 -15.98 -3.85 28.83
CA ASP A 192 -16.87 -2.75 29.19
C ASP A 192 -17.25 -1.91 27.97
N ALA A 193 -18.51 -1.49 27.87
CA ALA A 193 -19.03 -0.59 26.84
C ALA A 193 -18.63 -0.99 25.40
N VAL A 194 -19.06 -2.18 24.98
CA VAL A 194 -18.83 -2.67 23.63
C VAL A 194 -19.74 -1.92 22.67
N ASP A 195 -19.21 -0.88 21.99
CA ASP A 195 -19.88 -0.28 20.84
C ASP A 195 -19.74 -1.16 19.57
N GLN A 196 -20.50 -0.81 18.56
CA GLN A 196 -20.51 -1.55 17.29
C GLN A 196 -19.13 -1.57 16.61
N ALA A 197 -18.37 -0.48 16.71
CA ALA A 197 -17.03 -0.40 16.09
C ALA A 197 -16.04 -1.33 16.79
N LYS A 198 -16.08 -1.38 18.12
CA LYS A 198 -15.24 -2.25 18.94
C LYS A 198 -15.58 -3.73 18.68
N ARG A 199 -16.88 -4.07 18.62
CA ARG A 199 -17.34 -5.42 18.29
C ARG A 199 -16.85 -5.86 16.92
N ARG A 200 -17.05 -5.02 15.89
CA ARG A 200 -16.58 -5.27 14.52
C ARG A 200 -15.08 -5.55 14.46
N ARG A 201 -14.28 -4.80 15.23
CA ARG A 201 -12.84 -5.01 15.34
C ARG A 201 -12.50 -6.39 15.91
N TYR A 202 -13.16 -6.81 16.99
CA TYR A 202 -12.92 -8.13 17.56
C TYR A 202 -13.40 -9.28 16.67
N GLU A 203 -14.48 -9.10 15.94
CA GLU A 203 -14.94 -10.05 14.91
C GLU A 203 -13.91 -10.22 13.79
N LEU A 204 -13.29 -9.13 13.35
CA LEU A 204 -12.20 -9.18 12.37
C LEU A 204 -10.97 -9.92 12.91
N VAL A 205 -10.58 -9.62 14.14
CA VAL A 205 -9.47 -10.31 14.83
C VAL A 205 -9.73 -11.79 14.93
N TYR A 206 -10.92 -12.17 15.38
CA TYR A 206 -11.32 -13.58 15.48
C TYR A 206 -11.25 -14.27 14.11
N ALA A 207 -11.78 -13.67 13.07
CA ALA A 207 -11.77 -14.26 11.72
C ALA A 207 -10.33 -14.50 11.22
N ARG A 208 -9.41 -13.55 11.46
CA ARG A 208 -7.99 -13.70 11.07
C ARG A 208 -7.28 -14.79 11.88
N LEU A 209 -7.52 -14.86 13.19
CA LEU A 209 -6.98 -15.93 14.02
C LEU A 209 -7.56 -17.28 13.65
N TYR A 210 -8.83 -17.33 13.27
CA TYR A 210 -9.47 -18.55 12.78
C TYR A 210 -8.85 -19.00 11.45
N ASP A 211 -8.67 -18.10 10.47
CA ASP A 211 -8.02 -18.44 9.22
C ASP A 211 -6.58 -18.93 9.44
N PHE A 212 -5.84 -18.33 10.40
CA PHE A 212 -4.53 -18.81 10.79
C PHE A 212 -4.58 -20.18 11.49
N GLU A 213 -5.54 -20.42 12.34
CA GLU A 213 -5.77 -21.74 12.97
C GLU A 213 -6.04 -22.81 11.92
N GLN A 214 -6.91 -22.51 10.93
CA GLN A 214 -7.19 -23.44 9.82
C GLN A 214 -5.93 -23.67 8.95
N PHE A 215 -5.09 -22.65 8.76
CA PHE A 215 -3.80 -22.82 8.12
C PHE A 215 -2.88 -23.76 8.92
N MET A 216 -2.80 -23.60 10.25
CA MET A 216 -2.04 -24.49 11.12
C MET A 216 -2.54 -25.94 11.02
N VAL A 217 -3.84 -26.15 11.07
CA VAL A 217 -4.47 -27.48 10.89
C VAL A 217 -4.10 -28.07 9.53
N SER A 218 -4.15 -27.28 8.46
CA SER A 218 -3.76 -27.74 7.12
C SER A 218 -2.29 -28.20 7.04
N ARG A 219 -1.44 -27.70 7.93
CA ARG A 219 -0.02 -28.07 8.07
C ARG A 219 0.23 -29.19 9.09
N GLY A 220 -0.83 -29.81 9.62
CA GLY A 220 -0.75 -30.93 10.54
C GLY A 220 -0.53 -30.54 12.02
N VAL A 221 -0.85 -29.27 12.39
CA VAL A 221 -0.78 -28.84 13.79
C VAL A 221 -2.02 -29.30 14.53
N ASP A 222 -1.83 -30.00 15.66
CA ASP A 222 -2.88 -30.26 16.62
C ASP A 222 -3.18 -29.03 17.47
N VAL A 223 -4.23 -28.29 17.11
CA VAL A 223 -4.66 -27.09 17.82
C VAL A 223 -5.38 -27.38 19.16
N THR A 224 -5.74 -28.64 19.43
CA THR A 224 -6.27 -29.05 20.73
C THR A 224 -5.18 -29.20 21.79
N LEU A 225 -3.92 -29.29 21.37
CA LEU A 225 -2.72 -29.49 22.20
C LEU A 225 -2.71 -30.85 22.96
N GLU A 226 -3.52 -31.82 22.52
CA GLU A 226 -3.59 -33.17 23.12
C GLU A 226 -2.49 -34.11 22.63
N GLY A 227 -1.59 -33.60 21.75
CA GLY A 227 -0.46 -34.37 21.24
C GLY A 227 -0.83 -35.41 20.20
N ARG A 228 -1.96 -35.22 19.50
CA ARG A 228 -2.39 -36.11 18.43
C ARG A 228 -1.61 -35.78 17.13
N ASP A 229 -1.14 -36.84 16.46
CA ASP A 229 -0.59 -36.67 15.11
C ASP A 229 -1.74 -36.34 14.15
N THR A 230 -1.81 -35.10 13.71
CA THR A 230 -2.78 -34.66 12.71
C THR A 230 -2.08 -34.66 11.36
N PRO A 231 -2.46 -35.50 10.40
CA PRO A 231 -1.88 -35.47 9.06
C PRO A 231 -2.27 -34.15 8.38
N PRO A 232 -1.37 -33.57 7.55
CA PRO A 232 -1.73 -32.43 6.75
C PRO A 232 -2.89 -32.76 5.82
N LEU A 233 -3.70 -31.72 5.50
CA LEU A 233 -4.82 -31.90 4.57
C LEU A 233 -4.28 -32.30 3.19
N PRO A 234 -4.88 -33.31 2.53
CA PRO A 234 -4.47 -33.70 1.19
C PRO A 234 -4.71 -32.53 0.21
N GLU A 235 -3.75 -32.30 -0.67
CA GLU A 235 -3.94 -31.37 -1.78
C GLU A 235 -5.03 -31.88 -2.72
N LYS A 236 -5.98 -31.00 -3.04
CA LYS A 236 -7.07 -31.28 -3.96
C LYS A 236 -6.86 -30.45 -5.23
N HIS A 237 -7.04 -31.04 -6.40
CA HIS A 237 -6.94 -30.32 -7.66
C HIS A 237 -8.06 -29.27 -7.79
N THR A 238 -7.74 -28.06 -8.24
CA THR A 238 -8.69 -26.93 -8.32
C THR A 238 -9.94 -27.26 -9.13
N ALA A 239 -9.80 -27.99 -10.24
CA ALA A 239 -10.91 -28.42 -11.09
C ALA A 239 -11.92 -29.39 -10.41
N LEU A 240 -11.57 -29.94 -9.27
CA LEU A 240 -12.41 -30.84 -8.47
C LEU A 240 -12.96 -30.18 -7.20
N MET A 241 -12.67 -28.92 -6.99
CA MET A 241 -13.16 -28.15 -5.86
C MET A 241 -14.51 -27.52 -6.19
N THR A 242 -15.40 -27.52 -5.20
CA THR A 242 -16.56 -26.62 -5.21
C THR A 242 -16.09 -25.17 -4.95
N ASP A 243 -16.88 -24.17 -5.31
CA ASP A 243 -16.56 -22.77 -5.07
C ASP A 243 -16.27 -22.49 -3.58
N ARG A 244 -16.97 -23.14 -2.69
CA ARG A 244 -16.73 -23.06 -1.23
C ARG A 244 -15.37 -23.65 -0.83
N GLU A 245 -14.99 -24.79 -1.40
CA GLU A 245 -13.69 -25.40 -1.18
C GLU A 245 -12.58 -24.55 -1.80
N ALA A 246 -12.81 -23.99 -2.99
CA ALA A 246 -11.89 -23.08 -3.63
C ALA A 246 -11.65 -21.80 -2.82
N LEU A 247 -12.71 -21.20 -2.25
CA LEU A 247 -12.60 -20.05 -1.34
C LEU A 247 -11.78 -20.41 -0.09
N THR A 248 -12.03 -21.57 0.50
CA THR A 248 -11.27 -22.03 1.68
C THR A 248 -9.80 -22.25 1.32
N ALA A 249 -9.52 -22.95 0.23
CA ALA A 249 -8.16 -23.18 -0.25
C ALA A 249 -7.45 -21.86 -0.56
N LEU A 250 -8.10 -20.93 -1.26
CA LEU A 250 -7.53 -19.60 -1.56
C LEU A 250 -7.25 -18.81 -0.27
N THR A 251 -8.11 -18.88 0.72
CA THR A 251 -7.88 -18.27 2.04
C THR A 251 -6.61 -18.82 2.68
N LEU A 252 -6.44 -20.15 2.70
CA LEU A 252 -5.24 -20.78 3.27
C LEU A 252 -3.97 -20.43 2.49
N GLN A 253 -4.07 -20.38 1.16
CA GLN A 253 -2.94 -19.95 0.30
C GLN A 253 -2.57 -18.47 0.55
N CYS A 254 -3.55 -17.59 0.72
CA CYS A 254 -3.28 -16.20 1.06
C CYS A 254 -2.56 -16.07 2.41
N VAL A 255 -2.98 -16.82 3.43
CA VAL A 255 -2.31 -16.85 4.74
C VAL A 255 -0.88 -17.36 4.59
N GLY A 256 -0.67 -18.47 3.88
CA GLY A 256 0.65 -19.04 3.62
C GLY A 256 1.59 -18.05 2.89
N HIS A 257 1.09 -17.41 1.83
CA HIS A 257 1.87 -16.41 1.09
C HIS A 257 2.23 -15.19 1.95
N ASN A 258 1.35 -14.76 2.85
CA ASN A 258 1.66 -13.69 3.79
C ASN A 258 2.75 -14.09 4.79
N ILE A 259 2.71 -15.32 5.28
CA ILE A 259 3.76 -15.86 6.17
C ILE A 259 5.12 -15.87 5.44
N ASP A 260 5.17 -16.42 4.22
CA ASP A 260 6.38 -16.47 3.42
C ASP A 260 6.91 -15.07 3.07
N LEU A 261 6.00 -14.15 2.74
CA LEU A 261 6.34 -12.75 2.48
C LEU A 261 7.00 -12.10 3.70
N MET A 262 6.39 -12.24 4.87
CA MET A 262 6.91 -11.62 6.08
C MET A 262 8.23 -12.26 6.51
N HIS A 263 8.40 -13.58 6.33
CA HIS A 263 9.68 -14.24 6.56
C HIS A 263 10.80 -13.65 5.67
N ARG A 264 10.50 -13.35 4.39
CA ARG A 264 11.45 -12.72 3.46
C ARG A 264 11.74 -11.25 3.79
N LEU A 265 10.77 -10.51 4.32
CA LEU A 265 10.91 -9.08 4.62
C LEU A 265 11.50 -8.81 6.02
N THR A 266 11.17 -9.63 7.02
CA THR A 266 11.59 -9.37 8.41
C THR A 266 12.93 -10.01 8.74
N GLY A 267 13.33 -11.07 8.05
CA GLY A 267 14.65 -11.68 8.21
C GLY A 267 15.75 -10.70 7.81
N GLN A 268 16.66 -10.37 8.72
CA GLN A 268 17.75 -9.40 8.45
C GLN A 268 18.56 -9.74 7.19
N ARG A 269 18.90 -11.01 6.98
CA ARG A 269 19.63 -11.45 5.78
C ARG A 269 18.80 -11.32 4.51
N SER A 270 17.53 -11.68 4.57
CA SER A 270 16.61 -11.61 3.43
C SER A 270 16.34 -10.16 3.03
N PHE A 271 16.14 -9.28 4.01
CA PHE A 271 15.95 -7.85 3.77
C PHE A 271 17.22 -7.20 3.19
N ALA A 272 18.39 -7.50 3.74
CA ALA A 272 19.65 -6.99 3.20
C ALA A 272 19.86 -7.45 1.75
N SER A 273 19.54 -8.72 1.44
CA SER A 273 19.60 -9.24 0.07
C SER A 273 18.63 -8.52 -0.85
N LEU A 274 17.40 -8.27 -0.42
CA LEU A 274 16.41 -7.51 -1.19
C LEU A 274 16.91 -6.09 -1.49
N LEU A 275 17.49 -5.41 -0.50
CA LEU A 275 18.01 -4.06 -0.64
C LEU A 275 19.21 -4.00 -1.60
N GLU A 276 20.12 -4.98 -1.51
CA GLU A 276 21.26 -5.09 -2.44
C GLU A 276 20.82 -5.43 -3.87
N GLN A 277 19.82 -6.29 -4.05
CA GLN A 277 19.23 -6.56 -5.36
C GLN A 277 18.63 -5.28 -5.96
N ALA A 278 17.91 -4.49 -5.15
CA ALA A 278 17.35 -3.21 -5.58
C ALA A 278 18.43 -2.20 -5.96
N ARG A 279 19.56 -2.13 -5.21
CA ARG A 279 20.71 -1.27 -5.53
C ARG A 279 21.42 -1.68 -6.81
N GLY A 280 21.57 -2.98 -7.04
CA GLY A 280 22.21 -3.53 -8.24
C GLY A 280 21.35 -3.46 -9.50
N GLU A 281 20.06 -3.14 -9.37
CA GLU A 281 19.12 -3.15 -10.48
C GLU A 281 19.34 -1.95 -11.40
N THR A 282 19.73 -2.21 -12.63
CA THR A 282 19.97 -1.19 -13.67
C THR A 282 18.75 -0.90 -14.53
N ASN A 283 17.81 -1.84 -14.60
CA ASN A 283 16.56 -1.63 -15.30
C ASN A 283 15.59 -0.84 -14.43
N TRP A 284 15.30 0.39 -14.82
CA TRP A 284 14.45 1.30 -14.04
C TRP A 284 13.03 0.76 -13.77
N ARG A 285 12.48 -0.14 -14.61
CA ARG A 285 11.17 -0.74 -14.38
C ARG A 285 11.20 -1.76 -13.26
N ARG A 286 12.23 -2.63 -13.27
CA ARG A 286 12.43 -3.57 -12.18
C ARG A 286 12.77 -2.83 -10.88
N LEU A 287 13.55 -1.75 -10.96
CA LEU A 287 13.80 -0.88 -9.82
C LEU A 287 12.51 -0.25 -9.28
N ARG A 288 11.61 0.20 -10.17
CA ARG A 288 10.29 0.70 -9.78
C ARG A 288 9.44 -0.37 -9.08
N ALA A 289 9.56 -1.62 -9.51
CA ALA A 289 8.90 -2.74 -8.87
C ALA A 289 9.42 -2.97 -7.45
N TYR A 290 10.73 -2.93 -7.23
CA TYR A 290 11.30 -2.97 -5.89
C TYR A 290 10.82 -1.81 -5.00
N LEU A 291 10.72 -0.62 -5.54
CA LEU A 291 10.15 0.52 -4.81
C LEU A 291 8.68 0.28 -4.43
N GLY A 292 7.90 -0.37 -5.31
CA GLY A 292 6.53 -0.80 -5.01
C GLY A 292 6.44 -1.82 -3.88
N VAL A 293 7.44 -2.71 -3.75
CA VAL A 293 7.54 -3.62 -2.60
C VAL A 293 7.76 -2.82 -1.31
N PHE A 294 8.73 -1.91 -1.28
CA PHE A 294 8.95 -1.07 -0.10
C PHE A 294 7.73 -0.19 0.24
N GLU A 295 7.03 0.36 -0.76
CA GLU A 295 5.78 1.10 -0.59
C GLU A 295 4.70 0.25 0.10
N SER A 296 4.50 -0.97 -0.37
CA SER A 296 3.47 -1.87 0.15
C SER A 296 3.76 -2.35 1.58
N TYR A 297 5.03 -2.52 1.93
CA TYR A 297 5.43 -3.23 3.16
C TYR A 297 6.27 -2.39 4.15
N SER A 298 6.47 -1.10 3.88
CA SER A 298 7.30 -0.23 4.73
C SER A 298 6.83 -0.12 6.17
N LEU A 299 5.53 -0.26 6.43
CA LEU A 299 4.95 -0.20 7.77
C LEU A 299 5.43 -1.36 8.67
N TYR A 300 5.74 -2.50 8.06
CA TYR A 300 6.12 -3.73 8.76
C TYR A 300 7.64 -3.85 8.98
N LEU A 301 8.42 -2.96 8.39
CA LEU A 301 9.86 -2.91 8.59
C LEU A 301 10.22 -2.42 10.00
N HIS A 302 11.26 -3.02 10.57
CA HIS A 302 11.84 -2.53 11.82
C HIS A 302 12.52 -1.17 11.63
N ILE A 303 12.65 -0.40 12.72
CA ILE A 303 13.27 0.93 12.66
C ILE A 303 14.67 0.91 11.97
N PRO A 304 15.59 -0.02 12.28
CA PRO A 304 16.86 -0.11 11.55
C PRO A 304 16.69 -0.33 10.04
N GLN A 305 15.75 -1.19 9.64
CA GLN A 305 15.45 -1.44 8.23
C GLN A 305 14.83 -0.20 7.54
N LYS A 306 13.95 0.53 8.23
CA LYS A 306 13.40 1.81 7.74
C LYS A 306 14.52 2.84 7.52
N VAL A 307 15.48 2.94 8.45
CA VAL A 307 16.64 3.84 8.30
C VAL A 307 17.50 3.45 7.10
N GLN A 308 17.78 2.16 6.91
CA GLN A 308 18.53 1.67 5.75
C GLN A 308 17.78 1.94 4.44
N THR A 309 16.46 1.72 4.43
CA THR A 309 15.61 2.02 3.26
C THR A 309 15.63 3.51 2.94
N LEU A 310 15.50 4.39 3.94
CA LEU A 310 15.56 5.84 3.73
C LEU A 310 16.90 6.29 3.14
N ALA A 311 18.02 5.69 3.58
CA ALA A 311 19.33 5.96 3.00
C ALA A 311 19.40 5.54 1.54
N PHE A 312 18.92 4.34 1.20
CA PHE A 312 18.84 3.86 -0.17
C PHE A 312 17.94 4.74 -1.05
N LEU A 313 16.77 5.13 -0.55
CA LEU A 313 15.85 6.01 -1.29
C LEU A 313 16.48 7.38 -1.56
N TYR A 314 17.26 7.91 -0.62
CA TYR A 314 18.00 9.17 -0.84
C TYR A 314 19.03 9.04 -1.96
N GLU A 315 19.74 7.91 -2.07
CA GLU A 315 20.64 7.63 -3.20
C GLU A 315 19.88 7.69 -4.54
N LEU A 316 18.65 7.18 -4.58
CA LEU A 316 17.80 7.19 -5.77
C LEU A 316 17.28 8.57 -6.16
N LEU A 317 17.36 9.58 -5.30
CA LEU A 317 17.04 10.97 -5.71
C LEU A 317 18.02 11.52 -6.76
N MET A 318 19.16 10.85 -6.96
CA MET A 318 20.15 11.16 -8.01
C MET A 318 20.00 10.28 -9.25
N HIS A 319 19.02 9.38 -9.29
CA HIS A 319 18.80 8.47 -10.42
C HIS A 319 18.47 9.26 -11.69
N ARG A 320 18.95 8.81 -12.85
CA ARG A 320 18.71 9.46 -14.15
C ARG A 320 17.21 9.59 -14.49
N GLU A 321 16.41 8.56 -14.12
CA GLU A 321 14.96 8.54 -14.38
C GLU A 321 14.19 9.39 -13.38
N GLY A 322 13.41 10.35 -13.88
CA GLY A 322 12.63 11.27 -13.06
C GLY A 322 11.55 10.59 -12.22
N ASP A 323 11.00 9.48 -12.72
CA ASP A 323 9.98 8.71 -11.99
C ASP A 323 10.54 8.00 -10.79
N ILE A 324 11.72 7.39 -10.94
CA ILE A 324 12.40 6.75 -9.82
C ILE A 324 12.66 7.78 -8.73
N ARG A 325 13.15 8.96 -9.09
CA ARG A 325 13.37 10.05 -8.12
C ARG A 325 12.09 10.45 -7.40
N ARG A 326 10.99 10.59 -8.15
CA ARG A 326 9.69 10.98 -7.60
C ARG A 326 9.14 9.92 -6.67
N GLN A 327 9.13 8.64 -7.11
CA GLN A 327 8.63 7.53 -6.31
C GLN A 327 9.48 7.34 -5.05
N ALA A 328 10.80 7.42 -5.17
CA ALA A 328 11.70 7.36 -4.01
C ALA A 328 11.40 8.47 -3.00
N ALA A 329 11.24 9.71 -3.45
CA ALA A 329 10.91 10.83 -2.56
C ALA A 329 9.53 10.68 -1.90
N ALA A 330 8.51 10.25 -2.64
CA ALA A 330 7.19 9.99 -2.09
C ALA A 330 7.26 8.91 -1.01
N LEU A 331 7.95 7.81 -1.31
CA LEU A 331 8.14 6.70 -0.38
C LEU A 331 8.94 7.12 0.87
N MET A 332 9.93 8.01 0.74
CA MET A 332 10.61 8.60 1.91
C MET A 332 9.62 9.32 2.82
N GLY A 333 8.72 10.13 2.25
CA GLY A 333 7.66 10.81 3.00
C GLY A 333 6.75 9.83 3.74
N GLU A 334 6.32 8.75 3.07
CA GLU A 334 5.48 7.70 3.65
C GLU A 334 6.17 6.95 4.79
N ILE A 335 7.41 6.52 4.59
CA ILE A 335 8.18 5.82 5.63
C ILE A 335 8.39 6.70 6.85
N ILE A 336 8.66 7.99 6.64
CA ILE A 336 8.83 8.94 7.76
C ILE A 336 7.51 9.14 8.50
N ALA A 337 6.40 9.33 7.79
CA ALA A 337 5.07 9.45 8.39
C ALA A 337 4.67 8.21 9.19
N GLY A 338 5.00 7.01 8.65
CA GLY A 338 4.76 5.71 9.26
C GLY A 338 5.93 5.17 10.09
N PHE A 339 6.91 5.98 10.46
CA PHE A 339 8.15 5.53 11.09
C PHE A 339 7.92 4.74 12.38
N HIS A 340 6.95 5.20 13.18
CA HIS A 340 6.51 4.56 14.42
C HIS A 340 5.13 3.89 14.30
N ALA A 341 4.66 3.56 13.10
CA ALA A 341 3.32 3.01 12.93
C ALA A 341 3.13 1.66 13.65
N GLY A 342 4.18 0.84 13.76
CA GLY A 342 4.18 -0.36 14.59
C GLY A 342 4.07 -0.09 16.10
N TYR A 343 4.07 1.17 16.52
CA TYR A 343 3.97 1.63 17.91
C TYR A 343 2.83 2.64 18.09
N ALA A 344 1.71 2.45 17.40
CA ALA A 344 0.49 3.25 17.60
C ALA A 344 -0.16 3.01 18.98
N LYS A 345 0.64 2.64 19.98
CA LYS A 345 0.25 2.30 21.34
C LYS A 345 0.41 3.50 22.27
N GLU A 346 -0.36 3.50 23.36
CA GLU A 346 -0.25 4.54 24.37
C GLU A 346 1.20 4.63 24.88
N ARG A 347 1.62 5.85 25.19
CA ARG A 347 2.92 6.13 25.81
C ARG A 347 2.69 6.87 27.13
N PRO A 348 3.57 6.68 28.12
CA PRO A 348 3.55 7.50 29.31
C PRO A 348 3.62 8.99 28.98
N ALA A 349 2.91 9.82 29.70
CA ALA A 349 2.85 11.26 29.46
C ALA A 349 4.23 11.95 29.57
N ASP A 350 5.13 11.40 30.36
CA ASP A 350 6.49 11.87 30.59
C ASP A 350 7.55 11.08 29.80
N SER A 351 7.10 10.23 28.86
CA SER A 351 8.03 9.39 28.08
C SER A 351 9.05 10.25 27.33
N ARG A 352 10.31 10.09 27.71
CA ARG A 352 11.45 10.64 26.96
C ARG A 352 11.81 9.70 25.84
N THR A 353 12.04 10.23 24.64
CA THR A 353 12.61 9.48 23.53
C THR A 353 13.98 8.96 23.97
N ASP A 354 14.20 7.67 23.86
CA ASP A 354 15.48 7.06 24.21
C ASP A 354 16.60 7.73 23.42
N ALA A 355 17.61 8.19 24.14
CA ALA A 355 18.79 8.77 23.54
C ALA A 355 19.47 7.70 22.65
N GLY A 356 19.54 7.98 21.35
CA GLY A 356 20.15 7.10 20.35
C GLY A 356 19.21 6.33 19.44
N VAL A 357 17.89 6.34 19.67
CA VAL A 357 16.92 5.81 18.70
C VAL A 357 16.37 6.95 17.87
N PRO A 358 16.56 6.96 16.54
CA PRO A 358 16.07 8.03 15.69
C PRO A 358 14.54 8.08 15.72
N THR A 359 13.99 9.28 15.83
CA THR A 359 12.54 9.51 15.74
C THR A 359 12.12 9.85 14.31
N ASP A 360 10.82 9.78 14.04
CA ASP A 360 10.21 10.27 12.80
C ASP A 360 10.61 11.73 12.51
N LEU A 361 10.59 12.58 13.54
CA LEU A 361 10.97 13.98 13.41
C LEU A 361 12.47 14.18 13.14
N ASP A 362 13.33 13.34 13.73
CA ASP A 362 14.77 13.38 13.46
C ASP A 362 15.06 12.97 12.01
N GLN A 363 14.43 11.91 11.53
CA GLN A 363 14.53 11.50 10.14
C GLN A 363 14.00 12.57 9.19
N TRP A 364 12.86 13.18 9.53
CA TRP A 364 12.31 14.28 8.73
C TRP A 364 13.26 15.47 8.64
N LYS A 365 13.76 15.96 9.76
CA LYS A 365 14.72 17.08 9.77
C LYS A 365 15.99 16.77 9.00
N LEU A 366 16.52 15.55 9.16
CA LEU A 366 17.72 15.10 8.46
C LEU A 366 17.53 15.12 6.94
N TYR A 367 16.47 14.46 6.44
CA TYR A 367 16.27 14.36 5.00
C TYR A 367 15.74 15.66 4.40
N LEU A 368 14.93 16.43 5.12
CA LEU A 368 14.52 17.77 4.71
C LEU A 368 15.74 18.66 4.45
N GLN A 369 16.69 18.68 5.38
CA GLN A 369 17.93 19.44 5.21
C GLN A 369 18.76 18.91 4.03
N LYS A 370 18.93 17.59 3.90
CA LYS A 370 19.67 16.99 2.78
C LYS A 370 19.04 17.24 1.42
N ILE A 371 17.70 17.35 1.34
CA ILE A 371 16.98 17.62 0.09
C ILE A 371 17.10 19.10 -0.27
N ILE A 372 16.93 20.01 0.70
CA ILE A 372 17.00 21.46 0.45
C ILE A 372 18.46 21.90 0.19
N TYR A 373 19.39 21.39 0.98
CA TYR A 373 20.82 21.68 0.89
C TYR A 373 21.64 20.40 0.67
N PRO A 374 21.61 19.82 -0.55
CA PRO A 374 22.41 18.65 -0.88
C PRO A 374 23.91 18.94 -0.76
N ASP A 375 24.71 17.91 -0.51
CA ASP A 375 26.16 18.05 -0.41
C ASP A 375 26.73 18.79 -1.63
N HIS A 376 27.53 19.82 -1.37
CA HIS A 376 28.16 20.66 -2.40
C HIS A 376 29.14 19.87 -3.29
N LYS A 377 29.64 18.72 -2.83
CA LYS A 377 30.50 17.82 -3.61
C LYS A 377 29.74 17.09 -4.72
N LEU A 378 28.40 17.02 -4.65
CA LEU A 378 27.60 16.44 -5.70
C LEU A 378 27.58 17.33 -6.95
N MET A 379 27.47 16.70 -8.12
CA MET A 379 27.33 17.44 -9.38
C MET A 379 26.13 18.40 -9.32
N PRO A 380 26.23 19.59 -9.94
CA PRO A 380 25.14 20.56 -9.93
C PRO A 380 23.81 20.00 -10.43
N GLN A 381 23.84 19.10 -11.40
CA GLN A 381 22.67 18.41 -11.93
C GLN A 381 22.01 17.52 -10.88
N HIS A 382 22.80 16.74 -10.11
CA HIS A 382 22.26 15.88 -9.05
C HIS A 382 21.66 16.74 -7.93
N ARG A 383 22.29 17.83 -7.53
CA ARG A 383 21.73 18.76 -6.53
C ARG A 383 20.38 19.31 -6.95
N ARG A 384 20.22 19.70 -8.23
CA ARG A 384 18.93 20.14 -8.78
C ARG A 384 17.89 19.03 -8.80
N TRP A 385 18.29 17.79 -9.15
CA TRP A 385 17.38 16.65 -9.12
C TRP A 385 16.88 16.36 -7.71
N ILE A 386 17.75 16.34 -6.71
CA ILE A 386 17.40 16.14 -5.31
C ILE A 386 16.40 17.22 -4.86
N ARG A 387 16.70 18.49 -5.07
CA ARG A 387 15.81 19.60 -4.67
C ARG A 387 14.43 19.51 -5.32
N TYR A 388 14.37 19.14 -6.60
CA TYR A 388 13.10 18.95 -7.31
C TYR A 388 12.17 17.92 -6.67
N THR A 389 12.70 16.98 -5.90
CA THR A 389 11.90 15.94 -5.24
C THR A 389 11.21 16.39 -3.96
N LEU A 390 11.54 17.57 -3.44
CA LEU A 390 11.02 18.10 -2.17
C LEU A 390 9.48 18.03 -2.09
N LYS A 391 8.79 18.50 -3.13
CA LYS A 391 7.32 18.53 -3.16
C LYS A 391 6.68 17.14 -3.05
N PHE A 392 7.34 16.12 -3.59
CA PHE A 392 6.82 14.74 -3.53
C PHE A 392 7.01 14.13 -2.14
N ALA A 393 8.16 14.38 -1.50
CA ALA A 393 8.40 13.95 -0.14
C ALA A 393 7.45 14.63 0.86
N VAL A 394 7.29 15.95 0.76
CA VAL A 394 6.36 16.71 1.61
C VAL A 394 4.92 16.30 1.37
N GLY A 395 4.49 16.20 0.11
CA GLY A 395 3.12 15.84 -0.25
C GLY A 395 2.72 14.47 0.28
N SER A 396 3.55 13.46 0.03
CA SER A 396 3.30 12.09 0.49
C SER A 396 3.33 11.98 2.01
N LEU A 397 4.27 12.66 2.68
CA LEU A 397 4.32 12.70 4.15
C LEU A 397 3.03 13.25 4.74
N LEU A 398 2.52 14.37 4.23
CA LEU A 398 1.30 15.00 4.75
C LEU A 398 0.05 14.16 4.50
N GLN A 399 -0.03 13.47 3.37
CA GLN A 399 -1.14 12.55 3.08
C GLN A 399 -1.21 11.37 4.05
N ARG A 400 -0.05 10.93 4.58
CA ARG A 400 0.06 9.76 5.46
C ARG A 400 0.05 10.07 6.95
N CYS A 401 -0.04 11.34 7.36
CA CYS A 401 -0.04 11.73 8.77
C CYS A 401 -1.25 12.58 9.18
N PRO A 402 -2.51 12.19 8.86
CA PRO A 402 -3.68 12.98 9.22
C PRO A 402 -3.73 13.25 10.73
N GLY A 403 -3.97 14.52 11.09
CA GLY A 403 -4.01 14.97 12.49
C GLY A 403 -2.64 15.18 13.17
N ARG A 404 -1.52 14.87 12.48
CA ARG A 404 -0.15 15.07 13.00
C ARG A 404 0.70 15.98 12.11
N GLU A 405 0.11 16.61 11.12
CA GLU A 405 0.77 17.43 10.09
C GLU A 405 1.60 18.55 10.70
N GLU A 406 1.09 19.16 11.77
CA GLU A 406 1.75 20.29 12.45
C GLU A 406 3.17 19.96 12.90
N ARG A 407 3.39 18.76 13.41
CA ARG A 407 4.69 18.27 13.87
C ARG A 407 5.75 18.31 12.76
N PHE A 408 5.37 17.98 11.54
CA PHE A 408 6.26 17.94 10.38
C PHE A 408 6.31 19.27 9.63
N LEU A 409 5.22 20.02 9.63
CA LEU A 409 5.17 21.34 9.01
C LEU A 409 6.01 22.38 9.75
N ALA A 410 6.11 22.31 11.07
CA ALA A 410 6.87 23.27 11.85
C ALA A 410 8.34 23.42 11.41
N PRO A 411 9.16 22.35 11.28
CA PRO A 411 10.52 22.45 10.76
C PRO A 411 10.57 22.84 9.28
N PHE A 412 9.59 22.45 8.47
CA PHE A 412 9.51 22.81 7.06
C PHE A 412 9.27 24.31 6.88
N PHE A 413 8.30 24.88 7.61
CA PHE A 413 8.01 26.31 7.53
C PHE A 413 9.11 27.22 8.08
N ALA A 414 10.09 26.70 8.78
CA ALA A 414 11.26 27.48 9.19
C ALA A 414 12.07 28.03 7.99
N TYR A 415 12.08 27.31 6.88
CA TYR A 415 12.78 27.72 5.64
C TYR A 415 12.13 28.90 4.91
N TYR A 416 10.87 29.22 5.22
CA TYR A 416 10.15 30.35 4.59
C TYR A 416 10.34 31.69 5.28
N ARG A 417 11.12 31.74 6.38
CA ARG A 417 11.24 32.98 7.19
C ARG A 417 12.14 34.05 6.59
N HIS A 418 13.17 33.62 5.84
CA HIS A 418 14.23 34.51 5.35
C HIS A 418 14.44 34.35 3.84
N PRO A 419 13.52 34.85 3.00
CA PRO A 419 13.61 34.67 1.54
C PRO A 419 14.85 35.30 0.95
N ASP A 420 15.37 36.40 1.53
CA ASP A 420 16.51 37.14 1.00
C ASP A 420 17.84 36.37 1.10
N GLN A 421 17.93 35.39 1.97
CA GLN A 421 19.14 34.59 2.19
C GLN A 421 19.20 33.33 1.31
N LEU A 422 18.15 33.06 0.52
CA LEU A 422 18.06 31.87 -0.28
C LEU A 422 18.65 32.06 -1.68
N GLU A 423 19.33 31.00 -2.16
CA GLU A 423 19.67 30.86 -3.58
C GLU A 423 18.38 30.69 -4.40
N ASP A 424 18.39 31.16 -5.67
CA ASP A 424 17.20 31.11 -6.53
C ASP A 424 16.67 29.69 -6.73
N ASP A 425 17.55 28.70 -6.92
CA ASP A 425 17.17 27.28 -7.00
C ASP A 425 16.41 26.79 -5.75
N VAL A 426 16.84 27.20 -4.55
CA VAL A 426 16.19 26.82 -3.29
C VAL A 426 14.87 27.57 -3.13
N ALA A 427 14.87 28.86 -3.39
CA ALA A 427 13.67 29.69 -3.33
C ALA A 427 12.59 29.18 -4.27
N PHE A 428 12.95 28.80 -5.49
CA PHE A 428 12.04 28.21 -6.47
C PHE A 428 11.43 26.88 -5.99
N GLN A 429 12.24 25.95 -5.47
CA GLN A 429 11.74 24.66 -4.99
C GLN A 429 10.81 24.83 -3.78
N LEU A 430 11.08 25.78 -2.90
CA LEU A 430 10.18 26.10 -1.80
C LEU A 430 8.85 26.69 -2.31
N LEU A 431 8.87 27.57 -3.31
CA LEU A 431 7.65 28.09 -3.95
C LEU A 431 6.82 26.98 -4.60
N ASP A 432 7.45 26.12 -5.38
CA ASP A 432 6.81 24.99 -6.05
C ASP A 432 6.21 24.01 -5.02
N THR A 433 6.94 23.72 -3.95
CA THR A 433 6.44 22.86 -2.87
C THR A 433 5.27 23.51 -2.14
N ALA A 434 5.36 24.80 -1.80
CA ALA A 434 4.27 25.54 -1.17
C ALA A 434 3.01 25.56 -2.03
N ALA A 435 3.17 25.75 -3.35
CA ALA A 435 2.06 25.68 -4.29
C ALA A 435 1.38 24.31 -4.33
N GLY A 436 2.08 23.21 -3.98
CA GLY A 436 1.55 21.85 -3.89
C GLY A 436 0.84 21.54 -2.58
N LEU A 437 0.97 22.35 -1.52
CA LEU A 437 0.35 22.09 -0.21
C LEU A 437 -1.18 22.17 -0.24
N PRO A 438 -1.88 21.51 0.70
CA PRO A 438 -3.32 21.70 0.92
C PRO A 438 -3.57 23.05 1.62
N LEU A 439 -3.43 24.14 0.87
CA LEU A 439 -3.48 25.50 1.40
C LEU A 439 -4.71 25.82 2.24
N PRO A 440 -5.93 25.31 1.92
CA PRO A 440 -7.12 25.52 2.77
C PRO A 440 -6.98 24.95 4.19
N ALA A 441 -6.20 23.88 4.34
CA ALA A 441 -5.99 23.23 5.64
C ALA A 441 -4.91 23.91 6.50
N LEU A 442 -4.13 24.85 5.90
CA LEU A 442 -3.11 25.58 6.62
C LEU A 442 -3.71 26.68 7.50
N THR A 443 -3.10 26.91 8.66
CA THR A 443 -3.47 28.05 9.51
C THR A 443 -3.27 29.37 8.78
N ARG A 444 -4.09 30.38 9.13
CA ARG A 444 -3.99 31.73 8.54
C ARG A 444 -2.59 32.32 8.69
N SER A 445 -1.93 32.08 9.83
CA SER A 445 -0.54 32.54 10.05
C SER A 445 0.44 31.95 9.04
N ARG A 446 0.27 30.69 8.63
CA ARG A 446 1.11 30.04 7.62
C ARG A 446 0.81 30.53 6.20
N GLN A 447 -0.46 30.68 5.87
CA GLN A 447 -0.86 31.30 4.59
C GLN A 447 -0.24 32.71 4.46
N GLU A 448 -0.26 33.46 5.54
CA GLU A 448 0.33 34.78 5.62
C GLU A 448 1.88 34.75 5.50
N LEU A 449 2.54 33.74 6.09
CA LEU A 449 3.98 33.55 5.93
C LEU A 449 4.34 33.26 4.46
N LEU A 450 3.55 32.41 3.79
CA LEU A 450 3.74 32.08 2.37
C LEU A 450 3.54 33.33 1.49
N LEU A 451 2.57 34.18 1.78
CA LEU A 451 2.38 35.46 1.08
C LEU A 451 3.60 36.40 1.26
N ARG A 452 4.12 36.50 2.49
CA ARG A 452 5.34 37.28 2.76
C ARG A 452 6.56 36.72 2.03
N PHE A 453 6.67 35.40 2.01
CA PHE A 453 7.74 34.72 1.30
C PHE A 453 7.70 35.03 -0.21
N ALA A 454 6.53 34.85 -0.85
CA ALA A 454 6.35 35.20 -2.26
C ALA A 454 6.59 36.69 -2.52
N GLN A 455 6.18 37.58 -1.61
CA GLN A 455 6.44 39.01 -1.71
C GLN A 455 7.95 39.37 -1.69
N GLY A 456 8.73 38.68 -0.85
CA GLY A 456 10.20 38.84 -0.79
C GLY A 456 10.90 38.39 -2.05
N LEU A 457 10.28 37.48 -2.81
CA LEU A 457 10.88 36.88 -4.03
C LEU A 457 10.36 37.49 -5.36
N CYS A 458 9.33 38.32 -5.33
CA CYS A 458 8.60 38.78 -6.53
C CYS A 458 9.41 39.62 -7.54
N GLN A 459 10.56 40.15 -7.15
CA GLN A 459 11.44 40.98 -8.00
C GLN A 459 12.79 40.31 -8.28
N ARG A 460 12.95 39.02 -7.96
CA ARG A 460 14.19 38.31 -8.30
C ARG A 460 14.40 38.29 -9.82
N GLU A 461 15.67 38.33 -10.24
CA GLU A 461 15.99 38.26 -11.66
C GLU A 461 15.62 36.94 -12.33
N ASP A 462 15.66 35.84 -11.57
CA ASP A 462 15.30 34.51 -12.06
C ASP A 462 13.82 34.43 -12.39
N ILE A 463 13.50 34.13 -13.65
CA ILE A 463 12.13 34.04 -14.15
C ILE A 463 11.35 32.89 -13.51
N THR A 464 12.04 31.81 -13.10
CA THR A 464 11.38 30.64 -12.48
C THR A 464 10.89 30.97 -11.08
N VAL A 465 11.65 31.78 -10.33
CA VAL A 465 11.27 32.28 -9.01
C VAL A 465 10.07 33.22 -9.13
N ARG A 466 10.05 34.10 -10.13
CA ARG A 466 8.92 35.01 -10.37
C ARG A 466 7.65 34.25 -10.77
N ALA A 467 7.77 33.25 -11.66
CA ALA A 467 6.67 32.38 -12.06
C ALA A 467 6.11 31.57 -10.87
N GLY A 468 7.00 30.97 -10.06
CA GLY A 468 6.62 30.26 -8.84
C GLY A 468 5.91 31.16 -7.84
N SER A 469 6.41 32.39 -7.64
CA SER A 469 5.74 33.38 -6.78
C SER A 469 4.35 33.73 -7.29
N MET A 470 4.17 33.92 -8.59
CA MET A 470 2.88 34.22 -9.20
C MET A 470 1.86 33.07 -9.00
N LEU A 471 2.27 31.85 -9.28
CA LEU A 471 1.39 30.67 -9.11
C LEU A 471 1.00 30.45 -7.63
N LEU A 472 1.91 30.65 -6.70
CA LEU A 472 1.59 30.53 -5.27
C LEU A 472 0.61 31.63 -4.83
N VAL A 473 0.84 32.88 -5.27
CA VAL A 473 -0.04 34.01 -4.93
C VAL A 473 -1.42 33.85 -5.57
N ASP A 474 -1.53 33.36 -6.81
CA ASP A 474 -2.80 33.02 -7.45
C ASP A 474 -3.59 32.01 -6.62
N ARG A 475 -2.96 30.93 -6.18
CA ARG A 475 -3.61 29.91 -5.35
C ARG A 475 -4.09 30.49 -4.00
N LEU A 476 -3.29 31.30 -3.35
CA LEU A 476 -3.67 31.94 -2.09
C LEU A 476 -4.77 32.99 -2.29
N HIS A 477 -4.78 33.71 -3.42
CA HIS A 477 -5.85 34.64 -3.76
C HIS A 477 -7.20 33.94 -3.93
N ARG A 478 -7.22 32.77 -4.53
CA ARG A 478 -8.45 31.96 -4.70
C ARG A 478 -9.06 31.49 -3.38
N LEU A 479 -8.27 31.40 -2.31
CA LEU A 479 -8.79 31.05 -0.96
C LEU A 479 -9.52 32.22 -0.32
N ASP A 480 -9.09 33.46 -0.59
CA ASP A 480 -9.69 34.69 -0.08
C ASP A 480 -9.74 35.76 -1.19
N PRO A 481 -10.70 35.64 -2.14
CA PRO A 481 -10.81 36.60 -3.26
C PRO A 481 -11.07 38.05 -2.82
N GLY A 482 -11.59 38.26 -1.62
CA GLY A 482 -11.82 39.59 -1.04
C GLY A 482 -10.57 40.29 -0.58
N SER A 483 -9.46 39.55 -0.40
CA SER A 483 -8.20 40.13 0.06
C SER A 483 -7.48 40.89 -1.05
N ARG A 484 -7.19 42.17 -0.80
CA ARG A 484 -6.40 43.02 -1.72
C ARG A 484 -4.90 42.75 -1.65
N ARG A 485 -4.44 42.03 -0.65
CA ARG A 485 -2.99 41.81 -0.45
C ARG A 485 -2.35 40.93 -1.51
N PRO A 486 -2.89 39.76 -1.90
CA PRO A 486 -2.36 39.00 -3.00
C PRO A 486 -2.27 39.82 -4.30
N LEU A 487 -3.31 40.58 -4.61
CA LEU A 487 -3.33 41.42 -5.82
C LEU A 487 -2.21 42.49 -5.82
N ARG A 488 -1.90 43.10 -4.67
CA ARG A 488 -0.77 44.04 -4.53
C ARG A 488 0.58 43.35 -4.77
N ILE A 489 0.72 42.11 -4.38
CA ILE A 489 1.95 41.35 -4.62
C ILE A 489 2.05 41.00 -6.10
N LEU A 490 0.97 40.57 -6.75
CA LEU A 490 0.91 40.31 -8.19
C LEU A 490 1.32 41.54 -9.01
N GLN A 491 0.88 42.75 -8.64
CA GLN A 491 1.27 44.01 -9.30
C GLN A 491 2.78 44.26 -9.24
N ARG A 492 3.46 43.76 -8.20
CA ARG A 492 4.92 43.96 -8.02
C ARG A 492 5.76 42.91 -8.69
N ILE A 493 5.18 41.81 -9.16
CA ILE A 493 5.95 40.78 -9.85
C ILE A 493 6.44 41.33 -11.18
N ASP A 494 7.73 41.26 -11.39
CA ASP A 494 8.33 41.64 -12.66
C ASP A 494 8.04 40.61 -13.74
N CYS A 495 7.29 41.00 -14.77
CA CYS A 495 6.92 40.14 -15.89
C CYS A 495 7.81 40.36 -17.12
N ARG A 496 8.82 41.21 -17.04
CA ARG A 496 9.75 41.47 -18.16
C ARG A 496 10.40 40.17 -18.61
N GLY A 497 10.42 39.96 -19.92
CA GLY A 497 10.99 38.78 -20.55
C GLY A 497 10.06 37.60 -20.69
N SER A 498 8.74 37.68 -20.26
CA SER A 498 7.75 36.62 -20.47
C SER A 498 6.35 37.18 -20.70
N ALA A 499 5.88 37.08 -21.94
CA ALA A 499 4.49 37.41 -22.31
C ALA A 499 3.49 36.58 -21.53
N SER A 500 3.80 35.31 -21.29
CA SER A 500 2.94 34.40 -20.55
C SER A 500 2.70 34.82 -19.10
N LEU A 501 3.76 35.34 -18.41
CA LEU A 501 3.60 35.87 -17.05
C LEU A 501 2.73 37.11 -17.03
N GLU A 502 2.91 38.00 -17.99
CA GLU A 502 2.11 39.23 -18.11
C GLU A 502 0.62 38.87 -18.34
N LEU A 503 0.35 37.92 -19.24
CA LEU A 503 -1.00 37.47 -19.54
C LEU A 503 -1.66 36.81 -18.30
N LEU A 504 -0.90 35.99 -17.58
CA LEU A 504 -1.41 35.35 -16.36
C LEU A 504 -1.69 36.41 -15.28
N ARG A 505 -0.79 37.39 -15.10
CA ARG A 505 -0.97 38.48 -14.13
C ARG A 505 -2.26 39.25 -14.42
N ARG A 506 -2.43 39.68 -15.69
CA ARG A 506 -3.61 40.41 -16.14
C ARG A 506 -4.88 39.63 -15.86
N ARG A 507 -4.90 38.37 -16.25
CA ARG A 507 -6.04 37.49 -16.03
C ARG A 507 -6.43 37.37 -14.55
N ILE A 508 -5.46 37.16 -13.64
CA ILE A 508 -5.75 37.04 -12.21
C ILE A 508 -6.29 38.37 -11.66
N MET A 509 -5.74 39.52 -12.13
CA MET A 509 -6.14 40.83 -11.65
C MET A 509 -7.51 41.28 -12.15
N GLU A 510 -7.87 40.90 -13.36
CA GLU A 510 -9.16 41.27 -13.97
C GLU A 510 -10.32 40.37 -13.55
N GLY A 511 -10.01 39.24 -12.88
CA GLY A 511 -11.00 38.31 -12.33
C GLY A 511 -11.90 37.66 -13.38
N GLY A 512 -11.54 37.72 -14.64
CA GLY A 512 -12.31 37.26 -15.79
C GLY A 512 -11.48 36.49 -16.81
N VAL A 513 -12.16 35.83 -17.74
CA VAL A 513 -11.54 35.24 -18.92
C VAL A 513 -11.08 36.38 -19.82
N PRO A 514 -9.77 36.47 -20.17
CA PRO A 514 -9.28 37.56 -21.04
C PRO A 514 -10.02 37.58 -22.36
N GLU A 515 -9.97 38.72 -23.05
CA GLU A 515 -10.34 38.81 -24.45
C GLU A 515 -9.70 37.67 -25.28
N PRO A 516 -10.29 37.25 -26.42
CA PRO A 516 -9.70 36.22 -27.26
C PRO A 516 -8.21 36.51 -27.48
N LEU A 517 -7.39 35.50 -27.17
CA LEU A 517 -5.98 35.59 -27.46
C LEU A 517 -5.78 35.60 -28.99
N PRO A 518 -4.95 36.51 -29.54
CA PRO A 518 -4.60 36.44 -30.96
C PRO A 518 -4.03 35.07 -31.31
N GLU A 519 -4.34 34.55 -32.48
CA GLU A 519 -3.88 33.23 -32.94
C GLU A 519 -2.35 33.09 -32.89
N GLN A 520 -1.65 34.17 -33.16
CA GLN A 520 -0.20 34.24 -33.04
C GLN A 520 0.27 33.98 -31.62
N VAL A 521 -0.40 34.53 -30.62
CA VAL A 521 -0.02 34.33 -29.20
C VAL A 521 -0.24 32.88 -28.81
N ILE A 522 -1.32 32.21 -29.28
CA ILE A 522 -1.57 30.80 -29.04
C ILE A 522 -0.48 29.94 -29.67
N SER A 523 -0.11 30.25 -30.90
CA SER A 523 0.97 29.58 -31.63
C SER A 523 2.32 29.74 -30.90
N ASP A 524 2.62 30.90 -30.38
CA ASP A 524 3.84 31.17 -29.61
C ASP A 524 3.85 30.38 -28.30
N ILE A 525 2.70 30.28 -27.61
CA ILE A 525 2.54 29.43 -26.39
C ILE A 525 2.77 27.96 -26.74
N PHE A 526 2.22 27.44 -27.85
CA PHE A 526 2.44 26.07 -28.28
C PHE A 526 3.91 25.79 -28.57
N LEU A 527 4.57 26.68 -29.28
CA LEU A 527 6.01 26.57 -29.58
C LEU A 527 6.86 26.59 -28.30
N ASP A 528 6.55 27.50 -27.37
CA ASP A 528 7.29 27.62 -26.11
C ASP A 528 7.12 26.37 -25.25
N ASN A 529 5.94 25.74 -25.25
CA ASN A 529 5.71 24.50 -24.52
C ASN A 529 6.55 23.31 -25.07
N LEU A 530 6.84 23.31 -26.35
CA LEU A 530 7.63 22.25 -26.99
C LEU A 530 9.15 22.49 -26.89
N LYS A 531 9.60 23.74 -26.74
CA LYS A 531 11.03 24.06 -26.60
C LYS A 531 11.61 23.47 -25.31
N THR A 532 12.75 22.79 -25.42
CA THR A 532 13.50 22.27 -24.26
C THR A 532 14.09 23.38 -23.40
N ALA A 533 14.40 24.55 -24.00
CA ALA A 533 14.92 25.70 -23.31
C ALA A 533 13.91 26.44 -22.42
N THR A 534 12.61 26.26 -22.67
CA THR A 534 11.55 26.85 -21.83
C THR A 534 11.50 26.18 -20.47
N PRO A 535 11.68 26.91 -19.37
CA PRO A 535 11.54 26.33 -18.01
C PRO A 535 10.19 25.68 -17.82
N TRP A 536 10.17 24.50 -17.21
CA TRP A 536 8.96 23.71 -17.03
C TRP A 536 7.84 24.45 -16.28
N ILE A 537 8.19 25.37 -15.39
CA ILE A 537 7.21 26.19 -14.65
C ILE A 537 6.46 27.14 -15.59
N LEU A 538 7.15 27.69 -16.61
CA LEU A 538 6.49 28.50 -17.63
C LEU A 538 5.58 27.67 -18.52
N LYS A 539 5.93 26.42 -18.78
CA LYS A 539 5.02 25.49 -19.47
C LYS A 539 3.74 25.24 -18.66
N GLN A 540 3.84 25.17 -17.33
CA GLN A 540 2.64 25.11 -16.48
C GLN A 540 1.79 26.40 -16.56
N VAL A 541 2.44 27.55 -16.55
CA VAL A 541 1.73 28.85 -16.77
C VAL A 541 1.01 28.84 -18.11
N ASN A 542 1.67 28.38 -19.15
CA ASN A 542 1.12 28.29 -20.50
C ASN A 542 -0.08 27.31 -20.57
N ILE A 543 0.05 26.12 -19.96
CA ILE A 543 -1.06 25.15 -19.88
C ILE A 543 -2.25 25.77 -19.16
N ARG A 544 -2.01 26.52 -18.10
CA ARG A 544 -3.06 27.22 -17.35
C ARG A 544 -3.78 28.26 -18.21
N LEU A 545 -3.04 29.06 -18.97
CA LEU A 545 -3.62 30.02 -19.90
C LEU A 545 -4.45 29.34 -20.99
N LEU A 546 -3.96 28.22 -21.55
CA LEU A 546 -4.67 27.45 -22.57
C LEU A 546 -5.96 26.83 -22.04
N GLU A 547 -5.94 26.29 -20.82
CA GLU A 547 -7.13 25.75 -20.16
C GLU A 547 -8.20 26.81 -19.99
N ASP A 548 -7.83 27.98 -19.51
CA ASP A 548 -8.74 29.09 -19.32
C ASP A 548 -9.29 29.64 -20.66
N TYR A 549 -8.45 29.68 -21.67
CA TYR A 549 -8.85 30.12 -23.00
C TYR A 549 -9.79 29.10 -23.66
N ALA A 550 -9.52 27.82 -23.54
CA ALA A 550 -10.41 26.75 -24.00
C ALA A 550 -11.74 26.72 -23.23
N ALA A 551 -11.81 27.27 -22.03
CA ALA A 551 -13.06 27.36 -21.26
C ALA A 551 -14.05 28.38 -21.81
N ARG A 552 -13.69 29.25 -22.74
CA ARG A 552 -14.58 30.20 -23.45
C ARG A 552 -15.48 29.48 -24.46
N GLU A 553 -16.62 30.07 -24.77
CA GLU A 553 -17.55 29.51 -25.76
C GLU A 553 -16.95 29.42 -27.16
N ASP A 554 -16.13 30.40 -27.53
CA ASP A 554 -15.48 30.54 -28.84
C ASP A 554 -14.02 30.01 -28.86
N GLY A 555 -13.61 29.29 -27.81
CA GLY A 555 -12.25 28.81 -27.71
C GLY A 555 -11.89 27.67 -28.67
N PRO A 556 -10.64 27.57 -29.19
CA PRO A 556 -10.21 26.51 -30.12
C PRO A 556 -9.95 25.20 -29.37
N VAL A 557 -10.98 24.59 -28.79
CA VAL A 557 -10.91 23.45 -27.84
C VAL A 557 -10.12 22.29 -28.42
N LEU A 558 -10.37 21.91 -29.69
CA LEU A 558 -9.68 20.78 -30.32
C LEU A 558 -8.17 21.02 -30.47
N HIS A 559 -7.76 22.20 -30.95
CA HIS A 559 -6.33 22.51 -31.11
C HIS A 559 -5.60 22.49 -29.79
N ILE A 560 -6.23 22.99 -28.71
CA ILE A 560 -5.67 22.96 -27.37
C ILE A 560 -5.60 21.51 -26.84
N ALA A 561 -6.67 20.72 -27.02
CA ALA A 561 -6.70 19.32 -26.60
C ALA A 561 -5.64 18.48 -27.32
N THR A 562 -5.43 18.68 -28.61
CA THR A 562 -4.38 18.01 -29.39
C THR A 562 -3.00 18.41 -28.89
N HIS A 563 -2.79 19.70 -28.61
CA HIS A 563 -1.51 20.17 -28.04
C HIS A 563 -1.25 19.57 -26.66
N LEU A 564 -2.25 19.51 -25.77
CA LEU A 564 -2.12 18.90 -24.45
C LEU A 564 -1.84 17.38 -24.54
N SER A 565 -2.49 16.69 -25.47
CA SER A 565 -2.23 15.28 -25.78
C SER A 565 -0.77 15.07 -26.20
N ASN A 566 -0.22 15.97 -27.04
CA ASN A 566 1.18 15.92 -27.43
C ASN A 566 2.12 16.16 -26.24
N LEU A 567 1.81 17.08 -25.34
CA LEU A 567 2.63 17.32 -24.15
C LEU A 567 2.66 16.11 -23.20
N ILE A 568 1.59 15.33 -23.10
CA ILE A 568 1.58 14.05 -22.37
C ILE A 568 2.59 13.07 -22.99
N LYS A 569 2.66 13.04 -24.32
CA LYS A 569 3.53 12.11 -25.07
C LYS A 569 5.01 12.51 -25.05
N VAL A 570 5.33 13.80 -25.16
CA VAL A 570 6.71 14.25 -25.48
C VAL A 570 7.40 15.03 -24.37
N SER A 571 6.71 15.57 -23.36
CA SER A 571 7.38 16.38 -22.34
C SER A 571 8.37 15.55 -21.52
N ASP A 572 9.54 16.09 -21.24
CA ASP A 572 10.57 15.50 -20.38
C ASP A 572 10.23 15.62 -18.87
N ARG A 573 9.23 16.46 -18.52
CA ARG A 573 8.86 16.75 -17.13
C ARG A 573 7.52 16.17 -16.74
N VAL A 574 7.54 15.30 -15.73
CA VAL A 574 6.34 14.67 -15.16
C VAL A 574 5.28 15.69 -14.77
N THR A 575 5.70 16.81 -14.17
CA THR A 575 4.77 17.88 -13.73
C THR A 575 4.01 18.49 -14.91
N VAL A 576 4.70 18.71 -16.03
CA VAL A 576 4.08 19.24 -17.25
C VAL A 576 3.07 18.23 -17.82
N ARG A 577 3.43 16.94 -17.85
CA ARG A 577 2.51 15.89 -18.34
C ARG A 577 1.26 15.77 -17.48
N HIS A 578 1.41 15.81 -16.16
CA HIS A 578 0.25 15.79 -15.27
C HIS A 578 -0.63 17.04 -15.43
N SER A 579 0.00 18.23 -15.57
CA SER A 579 -0.78 19.44 -15.83
C SER A 579 -1.52 19.36 -17.16
N ALA A 580 -0.85 18.90 -18.23
CA ALA A 580 -1.46 18.72 -19.54
C ALA A 580 -2.59 17.67 -19.53
N GLY A 581 -2.37 16.52 -18.86
CA GLY A 581 -3.38 15.46 -18.77
C GLY A 581 -4.61 15.88 -17.99
N ASN A 582 -4.43 16.57 -16.87
CA ASN A 582 -5.56 17.09 -16.08
C ASN A 582 -6.34 18.16 -16.86
N ALA A 583 -5.64 19.06 -17.54
CA ALA A 583 -6.29 20.05 -18.42
C ALA A 583 -7.05 19.38 -19.57
N LEU A 584 -6.47 18.34 -20.18
CA LEU A 584 -7.13 17.57 -21.25
C LEU A 584 -8.44 16.91 -20.76
N LEU A 585 -8.40 16.28 -19.57
CA LEU A 585 -9.61 15.69 -18.98
C LEU A 585 -10.68 16.74 -18.63
N ALA A 586 -10.26 17.93 -18.19
CA ALA A 586 -11.17 19.04 -17.94
C ALA A 586 -11.84 19.57 -19.22
N LEU A 587 -11.17 19.44 -20.37
CA LEU A 587 -11.71 19.84 -21.68
C LEU A 587 -12.61 18.76 -22.34
N ALA A 588 -12.50 17.51 -21.92
CA ALA A 588 -13.24 16.38 -22.53
C ALA A 588 -14.77 16.63 -22.66
N PRO A 589 -15.48 17.25 -21.69
CA PRO A 589 -16.91 17.56 -21.84
C PRO A 589 -17.25 18.53 -22.98
N ARG A 590 -16.29 19.36 -23.36
CA ARG A 590 -16.48 20.44 -24.35
C ARG A 590 -16.15 20.01 -25.78
N LEU A 591 -15.49 18.89 -25.95
CA LEU A 591 -15.19 18.30 -27.25
C LEU A 591 -16.45 17.65 -27.84
N THR A 592 -16.62 17.77 -29.13
CA THR A 592 -17.67 17.01 -29.88
C THR A 592 -17.33 15.52 -29.86
N VAL A 593 -18.29 14.68 -30.28
CA VAL A 593 -18.08 13.21 -30.34
C VAL A 593 -16.89 12.86 -31.25
N ASP A 594 -16.82 13.47 -32.42
CA ASP A 594 -15.73 13.19 -33.38
C ASP A 594 -14.38 13.68 -32.86
N GLN A 595 -14.35 14.85 -32.21
CA GLN A 595 -13.14 15.39 -31.59
C GLN A 595 -12.63 14.53 -30.43
N ARG A 596 -13.55 13.95 -29.63
CA ARG A 596 -13.15 13.00 -28.57
C ARG A 596 -12.52 11.75 -29.17
N ASN A 597 -13.10 11.25 -30.27
CA ASN A 597 -12.53 10.11 -30.98
C ASN A 597 -11.13 10.41 -31.51
N GLU A 598 -10.96 11.56 -32.15
CA GLU A 598 -9.64 12.00 -32.66
C GLU A 598 -8.58 12.05 -31.53
N VAL A 599 -8.91 12.64 -30.39
CA VAL A 599 -8.01 12.71 -29.22
C VAL A 599 -7.74 11.32 -28.65
N SER A 600 -8.74 10.45 -28.59
CA SER A 600 -8.59 9.07 -28.11
C SER A 600 -7.64 8.27 -29.00
N VAL A 601 -7.81 8.36 -30.32
CA VAL A 601 -6.92 7.71 -31.31
C VAL A 601 -5.49 8.23 -31.19
N GLU A 602 -5.31 9.54 -31.00
CA GLU A 602 -3.99 10.13 -30.80
C GLU A 602 -3.31 9.65 -29.49
N LEU A 603 -4.05 9.49 -28.41
CA LEU A 603 -3.52 8.91 -27.16
C LEU A 603 -3.21 7.43 -27.33
N SER A 604 -4.08 6.66 -28.01
CA SER A 604 -3.89 5.23 -28.26
C SER A 604 -2.65 4.97 -29.10
N ARG A 605 -2.42 5.76 -30.17
CA ARG A 605 -1.16 5.71 -30.95
C ARG A 605 0.06 5.97 -30.09
N GLY A 606 -0.08 6.77 -29.03
CA GLY A 606 0.99 6.99 -28.06
C GLY A 606 1.40 5.72 -27.30
N LEU A 607 0.52 4.73 -27.13
CA LEU A 607 0.88 3.42 -26.55
C LEU A 607 1.82 2.63 -27.46
N GLU A 608 1.66 2.74 -28.78
CA GLU A 608 2.48 2.08 -29.80
C GLU A 608 3.90 2.66 -29.85
N LEU A 609 4.06 3.95 -29.55
CA LEU A 609 5.36 4.61 -29.44
C LEU A 609 6.16 4.12 -28.20
N GLY A 610 5.76 3.05 -27.61
CA GLY A 610 6.21 2.44 -26.37
C GLY A 610 7.71 2.17 -26.20
N GLN A 611 8.54 2.50 -27.17
CA GLN A 611 10.00 2.51 -27.01
C GLN A 611 10.50 3.73 -26.23
N GLN A 612 9.69 4.79 -26.07
CA GLN A 612 10.04 5.98 -25.33
C GLN A 612 9.61 5.86 -23.87
N GLU A 613 10.49 6.27 -22.99
CA GLU A 613 10.30 6.30 -21.52
C GLU A 613 9.04 7.04 -21.08
N PHE A 614 8.43 7.76 -21.99
CA PHE A 614 7.33 8.70 -21.79
C PHE A 614 5.93 8.08 -21.95
N ALA A 615 5.80 6.92 -22.57
CA ALA A 615 4.50 6.28 -22.82
C ALA A 615 3.76 5.83 -21.55
N LYS A 616 4.45 5.67 -20.43
CA LYS A 616 3.91 5.17 -19.15
C LYS A 616 2.83 6.04 -18.49
N TYR A 617 2.67 7.29 -18.90
CA TYR A 617 1.62 8.17 -18.38
C TYR A 617 0.34 8.14 -19.21
N ILE A 618 0.46 7.66 -20.44
CA ILE A 618 -0.67 7.64 -21.38
C ILE A 618 -1.79 6.73 -20.88
N PRO A 619 -1.52 5.53 -20.33
CA PRO A 619 -2.57 4.60 -19.89
C PRO A 619 -3.61 5.21 -18.94
N ASP A 620 -3.16 5.93 -17.93
CA ASP A 620 -4.07 6.55 -16.95
C ASP A 620 -4.96 7.62 -17.59
N TYR A 621 -4.37 8.48 -18.44
CA TYR A 621 -5.13 9.53 -19.12
C TYR A 621 -6.01 8.97 -20.23
N LEU A 622 -5.55 7.99 -21.01
CA LEU A 622 -6.36 7.32 -22.03
C LEU A 622 -7.55 6.59 -21.38
N GLY A 623 -7.32 5.84 -20.32
CA GLY A 623 -8.38 5.14 -19.59
C GLY A 623 -9.47 6.08 -19.08
N ARG A 624 -9.09 7.17 -18.43
CA ARG A 624 -10.05 8.20 -17.96
C ARG A 624 -10.71 8.97 -19.10
N PHE A 625 -10.00 9.23 -20.17
CA PHE A 625 -10.55 9.91 -21.35
C PHE A 625 -11.54 9.01 -22.08
N ALA A 626 -11.29 7.71 -22.14
CA ALA A 626 -12.19 6.71 -22.71
C ALA A 626 -13.62 6.76 -22.11
N LEU A 627 -13.74 7.15 -20.83
CA LEU A 627 -15.02 7.31 -20.16
C LEU A 627 -15.89 8.49 -20.70
N TRP A 628 -15.36 9.26 -21.64
CA TRP A 628 -16.09 10.32 -22.36
C TRP A 628 -16.49 9.92 -23.78
N LEU A 629 -16.09 8.72 -24.25
CA LEU A 629 -16.41 8.21 -25.58
C LEU A 629 -17.83 7.63 -25.60
N PRO A 630 -18.62 7.85 -26.67
CA PRO A 630 -19.87 7.14 -26.83
C PRO A 630 -19.66 5.63 -27.03
N PRO A 631 -20.70 4.80 -26.83
CA PRO A 631 -20.55 3.34 -26.81
C PRO A 631 -19.84 2.73 -28.01
N ALA A 632 -20.10 3.19 -29.23
CA ALA A 632 -19.46 2.66 -30.44
C ALA A 632 -17.95 2.92 -30.46
N GLN A 633 -17.52 4.13 -30.09
CA GLN A 633 -16.12 4.50 -30.08
C GLN A 633 -15.37 3.84 -28.92
N LEU A 634 -16.04 3.64 -27.77
CA LEU A 634 -15.46 2.86 -26.68
C LEU A 634 -15.23 1.40 -27.11
N GLU A 635 -16.16 0.79 -27.85
CA GLU A 635 -16.00 -0.57 -28.38
C GLU A 635 -14.83 -0.69 -29.36
N GLU A 636 -14.62 0.30 -30.22
CA GLU A 636 -13.46 0.37 -31.10
C GLU A 636 -12.15 0.42 -30.29
N LEU A 637 -12.08 1.30 -29.29
CA LEU A 637 -10.91 1.39 -28.41
C LEU A 637 -10.65 0.06 -27.66
N LEU A 638 -11.69 -0.59 -27.15
CA LEU A 638 -11.55 -1.88 -26.46
C LEU A 638 -11.10 -2.99 -27.42
N ALA A 639 -11.48 -2.96 -28.68
CA ALA A 639 -11.00 -3.86 -29.70
C ALA A 639 -9.50 -3.65 -29.97
N ASP A 640 -9.06 -2.40 -30.11
CA ASP A 640 -7.65 -2.04 -30.30
C ASP A 640 -6.79 -2.45 -29.10
N LEU A 641 -7.26 -2.18 -27.87
CA LEU A 641 -6.60 -2.62 -26.65
C LEU A 641 -6.49 -4.14 -26.56
N SER A 642 -7.56 -4.87 -26.97
CA SER A 642 -7.54 -6.34 -27.02
C SER A 642 -6.52 -6.86 -28.02
N GLN A 643 -6.35 -6.19 -29.15
CA GLN A 643 -5.31 -6.52 -30.12
C GLN A 643 -3.90 -6.22 -29.57
N THR A 644 -3.74 -5.07 -28.93
CA THR A 644 -2.47 -4.66 -28.28
C THR A 644 -2.04 -5.64 -27.19
N LEU A 645 -3.00 -6.21 -26.46
CA LEU A 645 -2.71 -7.27 -25.47
C LEU A 645 -2.12 -8.53 -26.10
N ASN A 646 -2.30 -8.78 -27.39
CA ASN A 646 -1.66 -9.91 -28.10
C ASN A 646 -0.30 -9.55 -28.70
N ALA A 647 0.18 -8.32 -28.54
CA ALA A 647 1.46 -7.88 -29.08
C ALA A 647 2.65 -8.60 -28.39
N ALA A 648 3.74 -8.77 -29.12
CA ALA A 648 4.98 -9.35 -28.62
C ALA A 648 5.72 -8.44 -27.61
N SER A 649 5.41 -7.15 -27.59
CA SER A 649 6.06 -6.18 -26.69
C SER A 649 5.39 -6.18 -25.32
N VAL A 650 6.08 -6.69 -24.31
CA VAL A 650 5.65 -6.67 -22.88
C VAL A 650 5.26 -5.26 -22.42
N ARG A 651 5.94 -4.24 -22.93
CA ARG A 651 5.65 -2.84 -22.62
C ARG A 651 4.29 -2.38 -23.13
N MET A 652 3.96 -2.73 -24.37
CA MET A 652 2.66 -2.40 -24.96
C MET A 652 1.55 -3.12 -24.19
N VAL A 653 1.79 -4.40 -23.88
CA VAL A 653 0.86 -5.22 -23.09
C VAL A 653 0.64 -4.60 -21.71
N ALA A 654 1.70 -4.21 -20.99
CA ALA A 654 1.59 -3.54 -19.69
C ALA A 654 0.78 -2.23 -19.76
N SER A 655 1.03 -1.41 -20.78
CA SER A 655 0.28 -0.16 -21.00
C SER A 655 -1.19 -0.41 -21.32
N ALA A 656 -1.49 -1.43 -22.11
CA ALA A 656 -2.87 -1.81 -22.41
C ALA A 656 -3.58 -2.36 -21.16
N LEU A 657 -2.91 -3.19 -20.34
CA LEU A 657 -3.45 -3.71 -19.07
C LEU A 657 -3.80 -2.58 -18.10
N ASP A 658 -2.89 -1.60 -17.92
CA ASP A 658 -3.16 -0.46 -17.03
C ASP A 658 -4.33 0.40 -17.55
N THR A 659 -4.40 0.64 -18.87
CA THR A 659 -5.55 1.34 -19.48
C THR A 659 -6.86 0.60 -19.23
N VAL A 660 -6.90 -0.71 -19.47
CA VAL A 660 -8.08 -1.56 -19.22
C VAL A 660 -8.45 -1.52 -17.74
N GLY A 661 -7.44 -1.57 -16.85
CA GLY A 661 -7.66 -1.48 -15.40
C GLY A 661 -8.31 -0.16 -14.97
N VAL A 662 -7.87 0.97 -15.54
CA VAL A 662 -8.48 2.29 -15.26
C VAL A 662 -9.93 2.34 -15.75
N ILE A 663 -10.18 1.85 -16.97
CA ILE A 663 -11.57 1.80 -17.52
C ILE A 663 -12.44 0.92 -16.61
N TYR A 664 -11.94 -0.24 -16.18
CA TYR A 664 -12.66 -1.15 -15.30
C TYR A 664 -12.99 -0.50 -13.94
N GLU A 665 -12.01 0.13 -13.31
CA GLU A 665 -12.14 0.76 -12.00
C GLU A 665 -13.17 1.89 -12.00
N GLU A 666 -13.17 2.74 -13.03
CA GLU A 666 -14.02 3.92 -13.12
C GLU A 666 -15.25 3.73 -14.03
N TYR A 667 -15.61 2.47 -14.36
CA TYR A 667 -16.67 2.17 -15.31
C TYR A 667 -18.06 2.67 -14.88
N ASP A 668 -18.33 2.76 -13.60
CA ASP A 668 -19.60 3.33 -13.09
C ASP A 668 -19.73 4.82 -13.42
N THR A 669 -18.63 5.55 -13.51
CA THR A 669 -18.59 6.93 -14.02
C THR A 669 -18.97 7.00 -15.50
N TYR A 670 -18.58 6.00 -16.29
CA TYR A 670 -19.01 5.86 -17.69
C TYR A 670 -20.53 5.65 -17.77
N ARG A 671 -21.06 4.68 -17.03
CA ARG A 671 -22.49 4.36 -16.99
C ARG A 671 -23.35 5.54 -16.58
N ALA A 672 -22.86 6.38 -15.68
CA ALA A 672 -23.55 7.60 -15.28
C ALA A 672 -23.71 8.60 -16.44
N ARG A 673 -22.79 8.61 -17.42
CA ARG A 673 -22.85 9.47 -18.61
C ARG A 673 -23.60 8.83 -19.77
N PHE A 674 -23.41 7.54 -19.96
CA PHE A 674 -23.99 6.74 -21.04
C PHE A 674 -24.75 5.56 -20.41
N PRO A 675 -26.03 5.78 -20.06
CA PRO A 675 -26.87 4.74 -19.46
C PRO A 675 -26.95 3.50 -20.37
N GLU A 676 -26.76 2.33 -19.79
CA GLU A 676 -26.74 1.04 -20.48
C GLU A 676 -27.75 0.09 -19.84
N GLU A 677 -28.27 -0.83 -20.69
CA GLU A 677 -29.05 -1.95 -20.20
C GLU A 677 -28.17 -2.84 -19.27
N PRO A 678 -28.76 -3.41 -18.22
CA PRO A 678 -28.01 -4.20 -17.22
C PRO A 678 -27.18 -5.34 -17.82
N GLU A 679 -27.66 -5.95 -18.90
CA GLU A 679 -26.96 -7.06 -19.56
C GLU A 679 -25.75 -6.57 -20.37
N ALA A 680 -25.88 -5.44 -21.07
CA ALA A 680 -24.77 -4.80 -21.79
C ALA A 680 -23.66 -4.35 -20.81
N TYR A 681 -24.06 -3.76 -19.68
CA TYR A 681 -23.15 -3.37 -18.61
C TYR A 681 -22.36 -4.57 -18.07
N ARG A 682 -23.06 -5.68 -17.76
CA ARG A 682 -22.43 -6.89 -17.25
C ARG A 682 -21.47 -7.46 -18.28
N SER A 683 -21.91 -7.65 -19.53
CA SER A 683 -21.09 -8.21 -20.60
C SER A 683 -19.81 -7.41 -20.83
N ARG A 684 -19.87 -6.08 -20.79
CA ARG A 684 -18.69 -5.22 -20.98
C ARG A 684 -17.73 -5.30 -19.80
N ARG A 685 -18.24 -5.36 -18.57
CA ARG A 685 -17.40 -5.56 -17.39
C ARG A 685 -16.72 -6.94 -17.40
N GLU A 686 -17.44 -7.99 -17.75
CA GLU A 686 -16.88 -9.35 -17.89
C GLU A 686 -15.79 -9.37 -18.97
N ARG A 687 -16.00 -8.69 -20.09
CA ARG A 687 -15.00 -8.56 -21.16
C ARG A 687 -13.73 -7.84 -20.68
N LEU A 688 -13.85 -6.72 -20.01
CA LEU A 688 -12.72 -5.97 -19.42
C LEU A 688 -11.94 -6.85 -18.43
N LEU A 689 -12.65 -7.54 -17.55
CA LEU A 689 -12.05 -8.46 -16.60
C LEU A 689 -11.35 -9.62 -17.32
N GLY A 690 -11.99 -10.19 -18.35
CA GLY A 690 -11.42 -11.25 -19.18
C GLY A 690 -10.13 -10.82 -19.87
N MET A 691 -10.01 -9.58 -20.32
CA MET A 691 -8.76 -9.02 -20.87
C MET A 691 -7.61 -9.03 -19.86
N LEU A 692 -7.87 -8.70 -18.58
CA LEU A 692 -6.90 -8.77 -17.50
C LEU A 692 -6.53 -10.23 -17.19
N MET A 693 -7.52 -11.11 -17.08
CA MET A 693 -7.34 -12.52 -16.72
C MET A 693 -6.59 -13.31 -17.78
N LYS A 694 -6.77 -13.01 -19.06
CA LYS A 694 -6.05 -13.65 -20.16
C LYS A 694 -4.54 -13.50 -20.01
N ARG A 695 -4.06 -12.40 -19.47
CA ARG A 695 -2.63 -12.15 -19.24
C ARG A 695 -2.12 -12.71 -17.92
N LEU A 696 -2.97 -12.80 -16.93
CA LEU A 696 -2.65 -13.52 -15.71
C LEU A 696 -2.37 -15.01 -16.00
N ALA A 697 -3.12 -15.60 -16.92
CA ALA A 697 -2.98 -16.99 -17.36
C ALA A 697 -1.83 -17.21 -18.38
N GLY A 698 -1.25 -16.14 -18.92
CA GLY A 698 -0.22 -16.22 -19.96
C GLY A 698 1.14 -16.69 -19.44
N SER A 699 2.01 -17.20 -20.34
CA SER A 699 3.38 -17.64 -20.03
C SER A 699 4.38 -16.49 -19.89
N ASP A 700 4.05 -15.26 -20.30
CA ASP A 700 4.94 -14.10 -20.21
C ASP A 700 4.97 -13.56 -18.78
N GLY A 701 6.11 -13.73 -18.08
CA GLY A 701 6.28 -13.33 -16.70
C GLY A 701 6.10 -11.82 -16.47
N GLY A 702 6.55 -10.97 -17.39
CA GLY A 702 6.39 -9.52 -17.29
C GLY A 702 4.94 -9.07 -17.44
N ALA A 703 4.21 -9.63 -18.41
CA ALA A 703 2.79 -9.37 -18.59
C ALA A 703 1.95 -9.91 -17.42
N ARG A 704 2.34 -11.06 -16.87
CA ARG A 704 1.70 -11.65 -15.67
C ARG A 704 1.88 -10.77 -14.44
N GLN A 705 3.09 -10.27 -14.18
CA GLN A 705 3.36 -9.33 -13.09
C GLN A 705 2.48 -8.08 -13.18
N GLU A 706 2.35 -7.50 -14.37
CA GLU A 706 1.50 -6.33 -14.59
C GLU A 706 0.00 -6.66 -14.40
N ALA A 707 -0.46 -7.82 -14.86
CA ALA A 707 -1.83 -8.26 -14.62
C ALA A 707 -2.12 -8.45 -13.12
N MET A 708 -1.20 -9.03 -12.36
CA MET A 708 -1.30 -9.16 -10.90
C MET A 708 -1.36 -7.77 -10.23
N PHE A 709 -0.53 -6.83 -10.68
CA PHE A 709 -0.53 -5.47 -10.17
C PHE A 709 -1.87 -4.77 -10.41
N VAL A 710 -2.37 -4.83 -11.64
CA VAL A 710 -3.63 -4.19 -12.04
C VAL A 710 -4.81 -4.80 -11.29
N LEU A 711 -4.93 -6.14 -11.25
CA LEU A 711 -5.99 -6.83 -10.50
C LEU A 711 -5.95 -6.48 -9.01
N GLY A 712 -4.76 -6.56 -8.41
CA GLY A 712 -4.61 -6.24 -7.01
C GLY A 712 -4.94 -4.79 -6.69
N ARG A 713 -4.54 -3.83 -7.53
CA ARG A 713 -4.69 -2.40 -7.25
C ARG A 713 -6.04 -1.83 -7.71
N ARG A 714 -6.44 -2.14 -8.95
CA ARG A 714 -7.60 -1.53 -9.63
C ARG A 714 -8.90 -2.29 -9.41
N VAL A 715 -8.83 -3.56 -9.01
CA VAL A 715 -10.02 -4.36 -8.74
C VAL A 715 -10.20 -4.55 -7.25
N PHE A 716 -9.41 -5.43 -6.61
CA PHE A 716 -9.61 -5.78 -5.19
C PHE A 716 -9.15 -4.71 -4.21
N GLY A 717 -8.16 -3.90 -4.56
CA GLY A 717 -7.65 -2.79 -3.75
C GLY A 717 -8.23 -1.42 -4.10
N SER A 718 -9.17 -1.34 -5.05
CA SER A 718 -9.79 -0.09 -5.43
C SER A 718 -10.66 0.48 -4.32
N GLY A 719 -10.54 1.80 -4.08
CA GLY A 719 -11.42 2.55 -3.19
C GLY A 719 -12.68 3.10 -3.87
N SER A 720 -12.70 3.11 -5.21
CA SER A 720 -13.81 3.64 -6.01
C SER A 720 -14.76 2.55 -6.54
N LEU A 721 -14.26 1.33 -6.70
CA LEU A 721 -15.06 0.20 -7.15
C LEU A 721 -16.01 -0.27 -6.04
N GLY A 722 -17.30 -0.44 -6.36
CA GLY A 722 -18.32 -0.90 -5.43
C GLY A 722 -18.10 -2.34 -4.96
N GLU A 723 -18.60 -2.68 -3.78
CA GLU A 723 -18.45 -4.03 -3.20
C GLU A 723 -19.19 -5.10 -4.02
N HIS A 724 -20.30 -4.74 -4.65
CA HIS A 724 -21.02 -5.63 -5.56
C HIS A 724 -20.15 -6.02 -6.76
N GLU A 725 -19.51 -5.03 -7.38
CA GLU A 725 -18.64 -5.22 -8.55
C GLU A 725 -17.38 -6.03 -8.20
N LYS A 726 -16.77 -5.77 -7.05
CA LYS A 726 -15.65 -6.59 -6.56
C LYS A 726 -16.05 -8.04 -6.33
N ARG A 727 -17.26 -8.27 -5.77
CA ARG A 727 -17.79 -9.62 -5.56
C ARG A 727 -18.03 -10.34 -6.87
N GLN A 728 -18.61 -9.67 -7.88
CA GLN A 728 -18.79 -10.27 -9.21
C GLN A 728 -17.43 -10.60 -9.86
N ALA A 729 -16.46 -9.69 -9.75
CA ALA A 729 -15.12 -9.94 -10.23
C ALA A 729 -14.48 -11.16 -9.54
N PHE A 730 -14.66 -11.29 -8.23
CA PHE A 730 -14.12 -12.41 -7.45
C PHE A 730 -14.72 -13.74 -7.91
N LEU A 731 -16.04 -13.85 -8.00
CA LEU A 731 -16.74 -15.07 -8.42
C LEU A 731 -16.35 -15.53 -9.85
N LEU A 732 -15.91 -14.62 -10.71
CA LEU A 732 -15.43 -14.94 -12.04
C LEU A 732 -13.94 -15.31 -12.09
N THR A 733 -13.18 -15.04 -11.03
CA THR A 733 -11.72 -15.14 -11.06
C THR A 733 -11.13 -16.05 -9.98
N GLU A 734 -11.90 -16.43 -8.98
CA GLU A 734 -11.43 -17.13 -7.77
C GLU A 734 -10.59 -18.39 -8.07
N GLN A 735 -11.07 -19.26 -8.99
CA GLN A 735 -10.36 -20.47 -9.37
C GLN A 735 -9.02 -20.15 -10.02
N LYS A 736 -8.97 -19.13 -10.90
CA LYS A 736 -7.73 -18.72 -11.54
C LYS A 736 -6.76 -18.05 -10.56
N LEU A 737 -7.27 -17.28 -9.61
CA LEU A 737 -6.47 -16.75 -8.51
C LEU A 737 -5.85 -17.88 -7.67
N LEU A 738 -6.63 -18.91 -7.39
CA LEU A 738 -6.15 -20.10 -6.67
C LEU A 738 -5.08 -20.85 -7.46
N GLU A 739 -5.28 -21.05 -8.77
CA GLU A 739 -4.26 -21.69 -9.62
C GLU A 739 -2.92 -20.95 -9.60
N THR A 740 -2.94 -19.62 -9.60
CA THR A 740 -1.68 -18.83 -9.51
C THR A 740 -0.90 -19.08 -8.22
N CYS A 741 -1.56 -19.53 -7.16
CA CYS A 741 -0.90 -19.85 -5.89
C CYS A 741 -0.07 -21.11 -5.95
N TYR A 742 -0.44 -22.08 -6.82
CA TYR A 742 0.29 -23.35 -7.00
C TYR A 742 1.43 -23.25 -8.01
N GLU A 743 1.48 -22.18 -8.78
CA GLU A 743 2.59 -21.96 -9.72
C GLU A 743 3.85 -21.51 -8.98
N GLU A 744 5.01 -22.07 -9.32
CA GLU A 744 6.28 -21.58 -8.79
C GLU A 744 6.53 -20.14 -9.27
N ALA A 745 7.05 -19.30 -8.40
CA ALA A 745 7.45 -17.96 -8.79
C ALA A 745 8.78 -18.00 -9.53
N GLU A 746 8.80 -17.52 -10.76
CA GLU A 746 9.98 -17.51 -11.64
C GLU A 746 11.12 -16.66 -11.05
N ASP A 747 10.78 -15.59 -10.36
CA ASP A 747 11.73 -14.69 -9.69
C ASP A 747 11.12 -14.04 -8.42
N ALA A 748 11.96 -13.35 -7.65
CA ALA A 748 11.54 -12.67 -6.42
C ALA A 748 10.45 -11.61 -6.68
N LEU A 749 10.49 -10.88 -7.80
CA LEU A 749 9.49 -9.86 -8.12
C LEU A 749 8.12 -10.48 -8.39
N THR A 750 8.06 -11.57 -9.13
CA THR A 750 6.81 -12.33 -9.36
C THR A 750 6.19 -12.76 -8.04
N PHE A 751 7.00 -13.26 -7.10
CA PHE A 751 6.53 -13.59 -5.77
C PHE A 751 5.93 -12.36 -5.04
N TYR A 752 6.62 -11.22 -5.05
CA TYR A 752 6.12 -10.01 -4.37
C TYR A 752 4.85 -9.44 -5.01
N TYR A 753 4.75 -9.46 -6.34
CA TYR A 753 3.53 -9.04 -7.04
C TYR A 753 2.34 -9.94 -6.70
N ARG A 754 2.58 -11.26 -6.69
CA ARG A 754 1.56 -12.25 -6.29
C ARG A 754 1.13 -12.02 -4.85
N ALA A 755 2.06 -11.90 -3.91
CA ALA A 755 1.77 -11.67 -2.50
C ALA A 755 0.97 -10.38 -2.27
N SER A 756 1.33 -9.30 -2.99
CA SER A 756 0.59 -8.02 -2.94
C SER A 756 -0.84 -8.16 -3.46
N MET A 757 -1.05 -8.86 -4.56
CA MET A 757 -2.38 -9.14 -5.10
C MET A 757 -3.20 -9.97 -4.12
N LEU A 758 -2.63 -11.09 -3.65
CA LEU A 758 -3.30 -12.01 -2.72
C LEU A 758 -3.63 -11.36 -1.38
N GLY A 759 -2.77 -10.46 -0.87
CA GLY A 759 -3.08 -9.71 0.34
C GLY A 759 -4.33 -8.84 0.21
N ARG A 760 -4.54 -8.20 -0.96
CA ARG A 760 -5.75 -7.42 -1.25
C ARG A 760 -6.97 -8.30 -1.46
N VAL A 761 -6.80 -9.43 -2.15
CA VAL A 761 -7.86 -10.44 -2.31
C VAL A 761 -8.28 -10.99 -0.94
N TYR A 762 -7.33 -11.31 -0.07
CA TYR A 762 -7.61 -11.80 1.28
C TYR A 762 -8.40 -10.77 2.11
N ARG A 763 -7.98 -9.51 2.09
CA ARG A 763 -8.73 -8.43 2.75
C ARG A 763 -10.16 -8.35 2.23
N PHE A 764 -10.33 -8.34 0.90
CA PHE A 764 -11.65 -8.32 0.28
C PHE A 764 -12.50 -9.54 0.73
N MET A 765 -11.95 -10.76 0.67
CA MET A 765 -12.67 -11.98 1.11
C MET A 765 -13.11 -11.89 2.57
N THR A 766 -12.24 -11.39 3.45
CA THR A 766 -12.54 -11.27 4.88
C THR A 766 -13.64 -10.24 5.13
N GLU A 767 -13.55 -9.06 4.51
CA GLU A 767 -14.56 -8.01 4.61
C GLU A 767 -15.90 -8.46 4.03
N GLN A 768 -15.89 -9.17 2.89
CA GLN A 768 -17.09 -9.71 2.26
C GLN A 768 -17.79 -10.73 3.17
N ARG A 769 -17.02 -11.66 3.78
CA ARG A 769 -17.57 -12.67 4.70
C ARG A 769 -18.19 -12.05 5.96
N LEU A 770 -17.55 -11.05 6.54
CA LEU A 770 -17.94 -10.47 7.81
C LEU A 770 -19.01 -9.37 7.68
N PHE A 771 -18.93 -8.54 6.67
CA PHE A 771 -19.67 -7.28 6.64
C PHE A 771 -20.66 -7.14 5.48
N HIS A 772 -20.54 -8.00 4.45
CA HIS A 772 -21.34 -7.90 3.23
C HIS A 772 -22.14 -9.16 2.91
N GLY A 773 -22.38 -10.02 3.91
CA GLY A 773 -23.28 -11.19 3.80
C GLY A 773 -22.68 -12.41 3.14
N GLY A 774 -21.36 -12.45 2.96
CA GLY A 774 -20.65 -13.61 2.41
C GLY A 774 -20.76 -13.75 0.89
N PHE A 775 -20.45 -14.96 0.41
CA PHE A 775 -20.51 -15.32 -1.00
C PHE A 775 -21.73 -16.23 -1.24
N PRO A 776 -22.60 -15.90 -2.22
CA PRO A 776 -23.74 -16.72 -2.59
C PRO A 776 -23.29 -17.87 -3.50
N PHE A 777 -22.75 -18.93 -2.92
CA PHE A 777 -22.42 -20.13 -3.68
C PHE A 777 -23.68 -20.93 -3.97
N GLU A 778 -23.85 -21.34 -5.22
CA GLU A 778 -24.87 -22.32 -5.57
C GLU A 778 -24.49 -23.71 -5.02
N GLU A 779 -25.49 -24.53 -4.70
CA GLU A 779 -25.25 -25.93 -4.36
C GLU A 779 -24.58 -26.63 -5.56
N PRO A 780 -23.49 -27.39 -5.33
CA PRO A 780 -22.77 -28.03 -6.43
C PRO A 780 -23.69 -29.02 -7.13
N ARG A 781 -23.90 -28.86 -8.42
CA ARG A 781 -24.60 -29.84 -9.25
C ARG A 781 -23.68 -31.02 -9.54
N PRO A 782 -24.22 -32.22 -9.66
CA PRO A 782 -23.39 -33.34 -10.05
C PRO A 782 -22.76 -33.08 -11.44
N ILE A 783 -21.45 -33.32 -11.54
CA ILE A 783 -20.68 -33.07 -12.73
C ILE A 783 -20.63 -34.34 -13.58
N ALA A 784 -20.91 -34.22 -14.86
CA ALA A 784 -20.67 -35.22 -15.85
C ALA A 784 -19.44 -34.90 -16.68
N PHE A 785 -18.46 -35.77 -16.65
CA PHE A 785 -17.24 -35.64 -17.45
C PHE A 785 -17.48 -36.21 -18.85
N PHE A 786 -17.31 -35.35 -19.90
CA PHE A 786 -17.49 -35.73 -21.28
C PHE A 786 -16.18 -35.50 -22.07
N PRO A 787 -15.33 -36.53 -22.22
CA PRO A 787 -14.07 -36.42 -22.95
C PRO A 787 -14.28 -36.59 -24.46
N GLY A 788 -13.49 -35.90 -25.25
CA GLY A 788 -13.46 -36.00 -26.70
C GLY A 788 -12.61 -34.96 -27.40
N THR A 789 -12.30 -35.17 -28.66
CA THR A 789 -11.51 -34.23 -29.45
C THR A 789 -12.26 -32.93 -29.78
N PHE A 790 -13.56 -32.98 -29.92
CA PHE A 790 -14.47 -31.84 -30.18
C PHE A 790 -14.07 -30.87 -31.29
N ASP A 791 -13.18 -31.29 -32.18
CA ASP A 791 -12.76 -30.50 -33.34
C ASP A 791 -13.13 -31.24 -34.63
N PRO A 792 -14.22 -30.86 -35.33
CA PRO A 792 -15.17 -29.81 -34.94
C PRO A 792 -16.18 -30.25 -33.87
N PHE A 793 -16.64 -29.32 -33.04
CA PHE A 793 -17.73 -29.54 -32.09
C PHE A 793 -19.07 -29.66 -32.86
N THR A 794 -19.56 -30.88 -32.99
CA THR A 794 -20.71 -31.20 -33.84
C THR A 794 -22.07 -30.99 -33.15
N LEU A 795 -23.14 -31.02 -33.96
CA LEU A 795 -24.51 -30.99 -33.42
C LEU A 795 -24.83 -32.20 -32.56
N SER A 796 -24.21 -33.33 -32.81
CA SER A 796 -24.31 -34.54 -31.96
C SER A 796 -23.71 -34.29 -30.59
N HIS A 797 -22.51 -33.71 -30.50
CA HIS A 797 -21.90 -33.34 -29.24
C HIS A 797 -22.78 -32.38 -28.45
N LYS A 798 -23.33 -31.34 -29.12
CA LYS A 798 -24.29 -30.40 -28.53
C LYS A 798 -25.55 -31.11 -28.03
N GLY A 799 -26.04 -32.11 -28.77
CA GLY A 799 -27.19 -32.92 -28.38
C GLY A 799 -26.91 -33.72 -27.11
N ILE A 800 -25.73 -34.34 -27.02
CA ILE A 800 -25.31 -35.10 -25.84
C ILE A 800 -25.18 -34.17 -24.61
N VAL A 801 -24.50 -33.03 -24.77
CA VAL A 801 -24.38 -32.04 -23.69
C VAL A 801 -25.74 -31.58 -23.17
N ARG A 802 -26.70 -31.29 -24.07
CA ARG A 802 -28.04 -30.93 -23.68
C ARG A 802 -28.75 -32.05 -22.89
N ALA A 803 -28.70 -33.29 -23.41
CA ALA A 803 -29.32 -34.46 -22.75
C ALA A 803 -28.75 -34.72 -21.35
N ILE A 804 -27.45 -34.44 -21.14
CA ILE A 804 -26.82 -34.58 -19.82
C ILE A 804 -27.29 -33.44 -18.91
N ARG A 805 -27.31 -32.20 -19.41
CA ARG A 805 -27.80 -31.04 -18.64
C ARG A 805 -29.28 -31.16 -18.24
N ASP A 806 -30.10 -31.70 -19.14
CA ASP A 806 -31.54 -31.95 -18.88
C ASP A 806 -31.75 -32.96 -17.77
N ARG A 807 -30.73 -33.75 -17.42
CA ARG A 807 -30.72 -34.68 -16.26
C ARG A 807 -30.19 -34.01 -14.98
N GLY A 808 -29.90 -32.72 -15.02
CA GLY A 808 -29.46 -31.96 -13.85
C GLY A 808 -27.96 -32.01 -13.58
N PHE A 809 -27.16 -32.52 -14.54
CA PHE A 809 -25.71 -32.50 -14.43
C PHE A 809 -25.12 -31.23 -15.04
N GLU A 810 -24.05 -30.74 -14.45
CA GLU A 810 -23.11 -29.83 -15.09
C GLU A 810 -22.17 -30.66 -15.98
N VAL A 811 -21.85 -30.16 -17.19
CA VAL A 811 -21.03 -30.95 -18.14
C VAL A 811 -19.66 -30.33 -18.27
N LEU A 812 -18.63 -31.03 -17.85
CA LEU A 812 -17.24 -30.72 -18.08
C LEU A 812 -16.76 -31.39 -19.38
N LEU A 813 -16.45 -30.57 -20.40
CA LEU A 813 -15.85 -31.03 -21.65
C LEU A 813 -14.35 -31.15 -21.48
N ALA A 814 -13.80 -32.34 -21.55
CA ALA A 814 -12.37 -32.55 -21.58
C ALA A 814 -11.90 -32.69 -23.02
N ILE A 815 -11.19 -31.71 -23.51
CA ILE A 815 -10.65 -31.68 -24.87
C ILE A 815 -9.36 -32.49 -24.90
N ASP A 816 -9.34 -33.48 -25.79
CA ASP A 816 -8.15 -34.27 -26.07
C ASP A 816 -7.32 -33.56 -27.14
N GLU A 817 -6.23 -32.91 -26.71
CA GLU A 817 -5.29 -32.24 -27.62
C GLU A 817 -4.26 -33.27 -28.09
N PHE A 818 -4.39 -33.72 -29.34
CA PHE A 818 -3.30 -34.40 -30.01
C PHE A 818 -2.29 -33.33 -30.48
N SER A 819 -1.18 -33.21 -29.78
CA SER A 819 -0.04 -32.40 -30.17
C SER A 819 0.73 -32.98 -31.34
#